data_57c7ded00006e6cf33889352da6d3cee
#
_entry.id   57c7ded00006e6cf33889352da6d3cee
#
_cell.length_a   1.000
_cell.length_b   1.000
_cell.length_c   1.000
_cell.angle_alpha   90.00
_cell.angle_beta   90.00
_cell.angle_gamma   90.00
#
_symmetry.space_group_name_H-M   'P 1'
#
loop_
_entity.id
_entity.type
_entity.pdbx_description
1 polymer ?
#
loop_
_entity_poly.entity_id
_entity_poly.type
_entity_poly.pdbx_seq_one_letter_code
_entity_poly.pdbx_strand_id
1 'polypeptide(L)'
;PLNIALSASGKKMAVTNNGQSQHSIQLIDPASEQVLHTLVVPKAWYGLAFTEDEKFLYVSGGHDNRINKYGVSGNKLVLADSILLGKPWPNRVGPSGIALDSRNKKLFVATREDSALYTIDMVSNKVIRKISIGAEGYGCLLSKDSKFVYVSVWGGDRLLKIDANTGLIRASTIVGDNPNEIILSKKGDRLFVANANDNSVSVISTATMKVTETLNAALYPDAPSGSASNGLALSADEKRLYIANADNNCLAVFDVEHAGDSRAMGFIPVGWYPTNVRILGKKVFVSNGKGFTSMANPYGPNPVQKKQQVIYQKGDAAKPKDVQYIGGLFKGTMSIFEEPTTAQLATLSKAVYANTPYTKEKESLASGEPGNPIPMKVGDPSPIKHVFYIVKENRTYDQVLSDVPGGNGDTSLLLFGENITPNQHALVKQFVLLDNFYVDGEVSADGHNWSLGAYATDYLEKTWPTNYGGRGGDYNAEGTKAAANNKGGFVWNLAQRHGVSYRTYGEFADDYKANIPVLEGHFCPYFTSWDETVRDTTRFSQWRREFDSLLAKKAVPQLNTLRFINDHTEGTSIGRPTPFAHVADNDLAVGLFVEYLSKSPIWKETAIFIVEDDAQNGPDHVDAHRTTAYVAGGFVKRGFVDHTPYSTTSMLRTMELILGLPPMSQYDAAATPMWRSFSKTPDLSVFHSLPARVDLNDKNVKVNALSKKSMSFDFSKEDRVNDLEFSEVIWKAIKGEHSTMPAPRRSAFVRTIESDEK
;
A
#
# COMPACT_ATOMS: atom_id res chain seq x y z
N PRO A 1 4.18 12.58 -8.54
CA PRO A 1 5.49 13.16 -8.23
C PRO A 1 6.05 12.58 -6.93
N LEU A 2 7.38 12.36 -6.87
CA LEU A 2 8.02 11.76 -5.71
C LEU A 2 9.01 12.71 -5.01
N ASN A 3 9.79 13.47 -5.77
CA ASN A 3 10.78 14.39 -5.21
C ASN A 3 10.84 15.70 -5.98
N ILE A 4 11.25 16.74 -5.29
CA ILE A 4 11.45 18.10 -5.79
C ILE A 4 12.91 18.51 -5.52
N ALA A 5 13.63 19.00 -6.54
CA ALA A 5 14.92 19.65 -6.38
C ALA A 5 14.88 21.09 -6.89
N LEU A 6 15.43 22.02 -6.11
CA LEU A 6 15.61 23.42 -6.52
C LEU A 6 17.04 23.62 -7.03
N SER A 7 17.20 24.40 -8.09
CA SER A 7 18.50 24.86 -8.53
C SER A 7 19.11 25.88 -7.54
N ALA A 8 20.42 26.05 -7.51
CA ALA A 8 21.12 26.93 -6.57
C ALA A 8 20.62 28.39 -6.62
N SER A 9 20.28 28.89 -7.82
CA SER A 9 19.72 30.24 -8.00
C SER A 9 18.23 30.33 -7.65
N GLY A 10 17.55 29.19 -7.44
CA GLY A 10 16.08 29.14 -7.29
C GLY A 10 15.29 29.42 -8.57
N LYS A 11 15.96 29.56 -9.73
CA LYS A 11 15.28 29.86 -10.99
C LYS A 11 14.68 28.64 -11.70
N LYS A 12 15.07 27.44 -11.25
CA LYS A 12 14.58 26.17 -11.81
C LYS A 12 14.25 25.20 -10.69
N MET A 13 13.23 24.42 -10.95
CA MET A 13 12.79 23.31 -10.11
C MET A 13 12.68 22.08 -10.99
N ALA A 14 13.14 20.94 -10.51
CA ALA A 14 12.92 19.66 -11.15
C ALA A 14 12.05 18.76 -10.26
N VAL A 15 11.18 17.96 -10.90
CA VAL A 15 10.27 17.03 -10.23
C VAL A 15 10.36 15.67 -10.90
N THR A 16 10.52 14.60 -10.13
CA THR A 16 10.43 13.22 -10.62
C THR A 16 9.00 12.70 -10.50
N ASN A 17 8.51 12.07 -11.57
CA ASN A 17 7.23 11.36 -11.62
C ASN A 17 7.52 9.88 -11.92
N ASN A 18 7.14 8.99 -11.00
CA ASN A 18 7.45 7.56 -11.05
C ASN A 18 6.23 6.69 -10.73
N GLY A 19 5.04 7.15 -11.06
CA GLY A 19 3.78 6.43 -10.81
C GLY A 19 3.55 5.24 -11.75
N GLN A 20 2.31 4.79 -11.81
CA GLN A 20 1.88 3.67 -12.65
C GLN A 20 1.99 3.99 -14.15
N SER A 21 1.79 5.25 -14.55
CA SER A 21 1.92 5.72 -15.94
C SER A 21 3.39 5.91 -16.34
N GLN A 22 3.63 6.55 -17.49
CA GLN A 22 4.99 6.85 -17.96
C GLN A 22 5.75 7.70 -16.94
N HIS A 23 6.97 7.27 -16.62
CA HIS A 23 7.86 8.06 -15.78
C HIS A 23 8.35 9.29 -16.52
N SER A 24 8.51 10.38 -15.80
CA SER A 24 9.01 11.62 -16.38
C SER A 24 9.78 12.48 -15.38
N ILE A 25 10.53 13.42 -15.93
CA ILE A 25 11.14 14.52 -15.19
C ILE A 25 10.54 15.81 -15.72
N GLN A 26 9.99 16.62 -14.84
CA GLN A 26 9.49 17.94 -15.20
C GLN A 26 10.45 19.02 -14.72
N LEU A 27 10.79 19.93 -15.62
CA LEU A 27 11.51 21.16 -15.31
C LEU A 27 10.48 22.29 -15.21
N ILE A 28 10.50 23.02 -14.12
CA ILE A 28 9.49 24.03 -13.75
C ILE A 28 10.21 25.36 -13.48
N ASP A 29 9.61 26.47 -13.86
CA ASP A 29 9.97 27.80 -13.39
C ASP A 29 9.20 28.11 -12.10
N PRO A 30 9.85 28.19 -10.92
CA PRO A 30 9.15 28.45 -9.66
C PRO A 30 8.53 29.84 -9.57
N ALA A 31 9.02 30.81 -10.35
CA ALA A 31 8.50 32.18 -10.33
C ALA A 31 7.15 32.29 -11.06
N SER A 32 7.09 31.75 -12.28
CA SER A 32 5.87 31.72 -13.09
C SER A 32 4.99 30.49 -12.83
N GLU A 33 5.47 29.51 -12.09
CA GLU A 33 4.78 28.24 -11.78
C GLU A 33 4.48 27.39 -13.03
N GLN A 34 5.19 27.64 -14.12
CA GLN A 34 4.94 26.98 -15.41
C GLN A 34 5.90 25.78 -15.60
N VAL A 35 5.36 24.70 -16.12
CA VAL A 35 6.16 23.58 -16.59
C VAL A 35 6.87 23.98 -17.88
N LEU A 36 8.20 24.10 -17.84
CA LEU A 36 9.05 24.46 -18.97
C LEU A 36 9.31 23.29 -19.90
N HIS A 37 9.48 22.08 -19.33
CA HIS A 37 9.79 20.86 -20.07
C HIS A 37 9.31 19.63 -19.32
N THR A 38 8.70 18.70 -20.04
CA THR A 38 8.41 17.34 -19.56
C THR A 38 9.24 16.37 -20.37
N LEU A 39 10.19 15.69 -19.73
CA LEU A 39 11.02 14.66 -20.33
C LEU A 39 10.51 13.29 -19.89
N VAL A 40 9.98 12.51 -20.83
CA VAL A 40 9.63 11.10 -20.58
C VAL A 40 10.91 10.28 -20.47
N VAL A 41 11.01 9.45 -19.44
CA VAL A 41 12.15 8.60 -19.15
C VAL A 41 11.70 7.16 -18.93
N PRO A 42 12.55 6.16 -19.24
CA PRO A 42 12.16 4.75 -19.03
C PRO A 42 11.83 4.44 -17.57
N LYS A 43 12.69 4.88 -16.65
CA LYS A 43 12.53 4.74 -15.20
C LYS A 43 13.05 5.97 -14.46
N ALA A 44 12.42 6.32 -13.37
CA ALA A 44 12.88 7.34 -12.42
C ALA A 44 12.55 6.89 -10.99
N TRP A 45 13.30 7.44 -10.04
CA TRP A 45 13.01 7.26 -8.62
C TRP A 45 13.30 8.56 -7.85
N TYR A 46 13.53 8.48 -6.55
CA TYR A 46 13.68 9.61 -5.63
C TYR A 46 14.87 10.53 -5.94
N GLY A 47 16.04 9.97 -6.34
CA GLY A 47 17.29 10.73 -6.49
C GLY A 47 17.20 11.81 -7.57
N LEU A 48 17.42 13.07 -7.17
CA LEU A 48 17.29 14.25 -8.03
C LEU A 48 18.19 15.37 -7.48
N ALA A 49 19.20 15.81 -8.23
CA ALA A 49 20.11 16.86 -7.79
C ALA A 49 20.68 17.69 -8.94
N PHE A 50 20.57 19.03 -8.85
CA PHE A 50 21.28 19.96 -9.73
C PHE A 50 22.75 20.11 -9.30
N THR A 51 23.64 20.30 -10.29
CA THR A 51 24.99 20.80 -9.99
C THR A 51 24.94 22.24 -9.50
N GLU A 52 25.95 22.68 -8.73
CA GLU A 52 26.03 24.06 -8.22
C GLU A 52 26.06 25.11 -9.34
N ASP A 53 26.69 24.78 -10.49
CA ASP A 53 26.73 25.64 -11.70
C ASP A 53 25.45 25.53 -12.54
N GLU A 54 24.47 24.76 -12.10
CA GLU A 54 23.15 24.53 -12.74
C GLU A 54 23.21 23.99 -14.17
N LYS A 55 24.38 23.54 -14.63
CA LYS A 55 24.54 23.01 -16.01
C LYS A 55 23.99 21.60 -16.17
N PHE A 56 23.94 20.83 -15.08
CA PHE A 56 23.50 19.45 -15.11
C PHE A 56 22.50 19.13 -13.99
N LEU A 57 21.65 18.17 -14.30
CA LEU A 57 20.74 17.52 -13.37
C LEU A 57 21.04 16.02 -13.35
N TYR A 58 21.34 15.46 -12.17
CA TYR A 58 21.49 14.03 -11.97
C TYR A 58 20.19 13.43 -11.45
N VAL A 59 19.79 12.28 -12.00
CA VAL A 59 18.51 11.61 -11.70
C VAL A 59 18.73 10.12 -11.55
N SER A 60 18.17 9.53 -10.49
CA SER A 60 18.18 8.07 -10.32
C SER A 60 17.22 7.40 -11.30
N GLY A 61 17.71 6.38 -12.00
CA GLY A 61 16.99 5.62 -13.01
C GLY A 61 16.22 4.41 -12.46
N GLY A 62 15.97 4.33 -11.16
CA GLY A 62 15.21 3.22 -10.56
C GLY A 62 15.77 1.85 -10.98
N HIS A 63 14.90 0.95 -11.43
CA HIS A 63 15.29 -0.42 -11.83
C HIS A 63 16.11 -0.53 -13.12
N ASP A 64 16.39 0.59 -13.80
CA ASP A 64 17.42 0.60 -14.88
C ASP A 64 18.83 0.58 -14.29
N ASN A 65 18.97 0.65 -12.96
CA ASN A 65 20.23 0.54 -12.22
C ASN A 65 21.31 1.50 -12.70
N ARG A 66 20.92 2.74 -13.00
CA ARG A 66 21.81 3.80 -13.50
C ARG A 66 21.48 5.16 -12.89
N ILE A 67 22.41 6.08 -13.01
CA ILE A 67 22.19 7.50 -12.80
C ILE A 67 22.27 8.20 -14.14
N ASN A 68 21.23 8.90 -14.53
CA ASN A 68 21.20 9.71 -15.74
C ASN A 68 21.66 11.14 -15.43
N LYS A 69 22.54 11.68 -16.28
CA LYS A 69 23.04 13.03 -16.23
C LYS A 69 22.43 13.80 -17.40
N TYR A 70 21.60 14.80 -17.10
CA TYR A 70 20.97 15.65 -18.10
C TYR A 70 21.61 17.02 -18.12
N GLY A 71 21.99 17.50 -19.30
CA GLY A 71 22.36 18.89 -19.53
C GLY A 71 21.11 19.79 -19.46
N VAL A 72 21.24 20.91 -18.73
CA VAL A 72 20.18 21.92 -18.60
C VAL A 72 20.48 23.02 -19.61
N SER A 73 19.81 23.00 -20.77
CA SER A 73 20.01 23.98 -21.86
C SER A 73 18.75 24.85 -22.02
N GLY A 74 18.82 26.08 -21.56
CA GLY A 74 17.65 26.95 -21.50
C GLY A 74 16.53 26.31 -20.66
N ASN A 75 15.41 26.06 -21.31
CA ASN A 75 14.24 25.42 -20.68
C ASN A 75 14.11 23.91 -20.98
N LYS A 76 15.18 23.26 -21.42
CA LYS A 76 15.13 21.83 -21.81
C LYS A 76 16.17 21.00 -21.04
N LEU A 77 15.80 19.74 -20.80
CA LEU A 77 16.67 18.69 -20.30
C LEU A 77 17.08 17.81 -21.48
N VAL A 78 18.38 17.59 -21.65
CA VAL A 78 18.93 16.75 -22.72
C VAL A 78 19.86 15.73 -22.09
N LEU A 79 19.71 14.44 -22.38
CA LEU A 79 20.59 13.40 -21.86
C LEU A 79 22.02 13.66 -22.31
N ALA A 80 22.91 13.89 -21.36
CA ALA A 80 24.33 14.12 -21.58
C ALA A 80 25.15 12.85 -21.37
N ASP A 81 24.79 12.05 -20.37
CA ASP A 81 25.48 10.80 -20.02
C ASP A 81 24.62 9.89 -19.15
N SER A 82 25.05 8.64 -18.98
CA SER A 82 24.37 7.64 -18.15
C SER A 82 25.40 6.76 -17.44
N ILE A 83 25.41 6.82 -16.12
CA ILE A 83 26.36 6.12 -15.26
C ILE A 83 25.74 4.80 -14.80
N LEU A 84 26.29 3.67 -15.21
CA LEU A 84 25.79 2.35 -14.87
C LEU A 84 26.28 1.94 -13.47
N LEU A 85 25.36 1.56 -12.59
CA LEU A 85 25.64 0.93 -11.30
C LEU A 85 25.55 -0.61 -11.40
N GLY A 86 24.82 -1.10 -12.37
CA GLY A 86 24.64 -2.51 -12.68
C GLY A 86 23.83 -2.70 -13.97
N LYS A 87 23.66 -3.96 -14.40
CA LYS A 87 22.72 -4.27 -15.48
C LYS A 87 21.28 -3.91 -15.03
N PRO A 88 20.37 -3.61 -15.97
CA PRO A 88 18.95 -3.43 -15.63
C PRO A 88 18.35 -4.65 -14.93
N TRP A 89 17.14 -4.48 -14.40
CA TRP A 89 16.37 -5.62 -13.87
C TRP A 89 16.46 -6.86 -14.80
N PRO A 90 16.70 -8.08 -14.28
CA PRO A 90 16.54 -8.53 -12.90
C PRO A 90 17.75 -8.33 -11.98
N ASN A 91 18.80 -7.63 -12.37
CA ASN A 91 19.83 -7.25 -11.42
C ASN A 91 19.26 -6.23 -10.42
N ARG A 92 19.61 -6.38 -9.15
CA ARG A 92 19.02 -5.65 -8.03
C ARG A 92 20.02 -4.62 -7.49
N VAL A 93 19.90 -3.38 -7.89
CA VAL A 93 20.64 -2.23 -7.35
C VAL A 93 19.67 -1.19 -6.80
N GLY A 94 18.76 -0.68 -7.62
CA GLY A 94 17.71 0.24 -7.24
C GLY A 94 18.22 1.58 -6.70
N PRO A 95 18.94 2.42 -7.49
CA PRO A 95 19.41 3.71 -7.04
C PRO A 95 18.27 4.59 -6.53
N SER A 96 18.48 5.18 -5.35
CA SER A 96 17.55 6.04 -4.62
C SER A 96 18.14 7.46 -4.46
N GLY A 97 18.42 7.90 -3.24
CA GLY A 97 18.93 9.22 -2.95
C GLY A 97 20.29 9.53 -3.56
N ILE A 98 20.51 10.78 -3.95
CA ILE A 98 21.73 11.28 -4.59
C ILE A 98 22.27 12.47 -3.81
N ALA A 99 23.59 12.50 -3.53
CA ALA A 99 24.30 13.66 -3.01
C ALA A 99 25.50 14.00 -3.90
N LEU A 100 25.62 15.28 -4.29
CA LEU A 100 26.70 15.77 -5.13
C LEU A 100 27.76 16.49 -4.29
N ASP A 101 29.03 16.10 -4.49
CA ASP A 101 30.21 16.83 -4.01
C ASP A 101 30.91 17.49 -5.22
N SER A 102 30.46 18.69 -5.55
CA SER A 102 31.01 19.45 -6.68
C SER A 102 32.48 19.81 -6.51
N ARG A 103 32.95 19.96 -5.25
CA ARG A 103 34.34 20.30 -4.93
C ARG A 103 35.29 19.15 -5.22
N ASN A 104 34.97 17.97 -4.69
CA ASN A 104 35.81 16.77 -4.83
C ASN A 104 35.40 15.91 -6.04
N LYS A 105 34.48 16.40 -6.90
CA LYS A 105 33.99 15.70 -8.08
C LYS A 105 33.48 14.29 -7.78
N LYS A 106 32.75 14.12 -6.69
CA LYS A 106 32.16 12.84 -6.28
C LYS A 106 30.63 12.92 -6.28
N LEU A 107 30.03 11.80 -6.67
CA LEU A 107 28.62 11.57 -6.59
C LEU A 107 28.38 10.37 -5.66
N PHE A 108 27.51 10.53 -4.66
CA PHE A 108 27.10 9.48 -3.74
C PHE A 108 25.68 9.06 -4.06
N VAL A 109 25.42 7.75 -4.08
CA VAL A 109 24.12 7.18 -4.40
C VAL A 109 23.77 6.11 -3.39
N ALA A 110 22.70 6.33 -2.61
CA ALA A 110 22.09 5.29 -1.79
C ALA A 110 21.25 4.36 -2.68
N THR A 111 21.24 3.07 -2.36
CA THR A 111 20.49 2.07 -3.15
C THR A 111 19.57 1.25 -2.26
N ARG A 112 18.43 0.81 -2.85
CA ARG A 112 17.39 0.05 -2.16
C ARG A 112 17.60 -1.46 -2.22
N GLU A 113 17.82 -1.99 -3.44
CA GLU A 113 17.75 -3.43 -3.67
C GLU A 113 19.01 -4.17 -3.23
N ASP A 114 20.17 -3.53 -3.27
CA ASP A 114 21.45 -4.12 -2.82
C ASP A 114 22.01 -3.46 -1.56
N SER A 115 21.21 -2.60 -0.90
CA SER A 115 21.49 -2.04 0.41
C SER A 115 22.89 -1.43 0.54
N ALA A 116 23.25 -0.53 -0.40
CA ALA A 116 24.60 0.01 -0.51
C ALA A 116 24.65 1.54 -0.66
N LEU A 117 25.81 2.11 -0.37
CA LEU A 117 26.21 3.45 -0.82
C LEU A 117 27.28 3.31 -1.89
N TYR A 118 26.99 3.83 -3.07
CA TYR A 118 27.97 3.94 -4.16
C TYR A 118 28.64 5.31 -4.14
N THR A 119 29.95 5.32 -4.39
CA THR A 119 30.73 6.55 -4.67
C THR A 119 31.17 6.49 -6.14
N ILE A 120 30.89 7.55 -6.85
CA ILE A 120 31.16 7.67 -8.29
C ILE A 120 32.09 8.88 -8.48
N ASP A 121 33.12 8.72 -9.30
CA ASP A 121 33.95 9.80 -9.79
C ASP A 121 33.21 10.53 -10.92
N MET A 122 32.90 11.81 -10.76
CA MET A 122 32.10 12.60 -11.70
C MET A 122 32.88 13.02 -12.97
N VAL A 123 34.21 12.85 -12.98
CA VAL A 123 35.03 13.15 -14.16
C VAL A 123 35.05 11.96 -15.11
N SER A 124 35.33 10.77 -14.58
CA SER A 124 35.37 9.54 -15.35
C SER A 124 33.99 8.86 -15.48
N ASN A 125 32.98 9.28 -14.73
CA ASN A 125 31.66 8.67 -14.61
C ASN A 125 31.71 7.18 -14.19
N LYS A 126 32.70 6.80 -13.38
CA LYS A 126 32.91 5.42 -12.94
C LYS A 126 32.66 5.26 -11.44
N VAL A 127 32.09 4.11 -11.08
CA VAL A 127 32.00 3.70 -9.67
C VAL A 127 33.43 3.44 -9.14
N ILE A 128 33.79 4.16 -8.08
CA ILE A 128 35.10 4.02 -7.42
C ILE A 128 35.00 3.30 -6.08
N ARG A 129 33.79 3.19 -5.52
CA ARG A 129 33.55 2.46 -4.27
C ARG A 129 32.08 2.05 -4.15
N LYS A 130 31.88 0.90 -3.50
CA LYS A 130 30.59 0.40 -3.03
C LYS A 130 30.79 -0.09 -1.59
N ILE A 131 29.91 0.33 -0.67
CA ILE A 131 29.90 -0.15 0.71
C ILE A 131 28.49 -0.59 1.08
N SER A 132 28.37 -1.64 1.92
CA SER A 132 27.08 -2.05 2.47
C SER A 132 26.62 -1.06 3.55
N ILE A 133 25.32 -0.75 3.56
CA ILE A 133 24.65 0.06 4.60
C ILE A 133 23.68 -0.77 5.46
N GLY A 134 23.61 -2.08 5.20
CA GLY A 134 22.91 -3.06 6.04
C GLY A 134 21.46 -3.32 5.68
N ALA A 135 20.73 -2.35 5.14
CA ALA A 135 19.36 -2.47 4.66
C ALA A 135 19.07 -1.41 3.59
N GLU A 136 17.83 -1.33 3.11
CA GLU A 136 17.41 -0.41 2.03
C GLU A 136 17.76 1.04 2.34
N GLY A 137 18.53 1.69 1.46
CA GLY A 137 18.83 3.12 1.53
C GLY A 137 17.75 3.96 0.84
N TYR A 138 17.38 5.09 1.47
CA TYR A 138 16.44 6.04 0.86
C TYR A 138 17.10 7.34 0.43
N GLY A 139 17.44 8.21 1.37
CA GLY A 139 18.07 9.50 1.13
C GLY A 139 19.57 9.49 1.40
N CYS A 140 20.32 10.36 0.74
CA CYS A 140 21.68 10.69 1.16
C CYS A 140 21.95 12.17 1.04
N LEU A 141 22.79 12.70 1.94
CA LEU A 141 23.08 14.12 2.08
C LEU A 141 24.54 14.34 2.46
N LEU A 142 25.22 15.30 1.84
CA LEU A 142 26.59 15.65 2.14
C LEU A 142 26.67 16.64 3.31
N SER A 143 27.63 16.46 4.21
CA SER A 143 27.93 17.47 5.23
C SER A 143 28.47 18.76 4.61
N LYS A 144 28.32 19.91 5.28
CA LYS A 144 28.75 21.23 4.79
C LYS A 144 30.21 21.32 4.42
N ASP A 145 31.07 20.59 5.12
CA ASP A 145 32.51 20.52 4.91
C ASP A 145 32.93 19.43 3.92
N SER A 146 31.98 18.75 3.32
CA SER A 146 32.17 17.63 2.36
C SER A 146 32.96 16.44 2.95
N LYS A 147 33.07 16.32 4.28
CA LYS A 147 33.78 15.20 4.89
C LYS A 147 32.95 13.96 5.12
N PHE A 148 31.65 14.13 5.25
CA PHE A 148 30.74 13.05 5.58
C PHE A 148 29.53 13.00 4.65
N VAL A 149 29.03 11.79 4.41
CA VAL A 149 27.74 11.53 3.79
C VAL A 149 26.82 10.95 4.86
N TYR A 150 25.64 11.54 5.02
CA TYR A 150 24.57 11.00 5.84
C TYR A 150 23.62 10.18 4.95
N VAL A 151 23.21 9.00 5.44
CA VAL A 151 22.32 8.10 4.70
C VAL A 151 21.20 7.63 5.61
N SER A 152 19.95 7.84 5.21
CA SER A 152 18.79 7.21 5.86
C SER A 152 18.66 5.77 5.37
N VAL A 153 18.60 4.83 6.31
CA VAL A 153 18.46 3.39 6.02
C VAL A 153 17.02 3.01 6.26
N TRP A 154 16.25 3.00 5.19
CA TRP A 154 14.79 2.90 5.19
C TRP A 154 14.27 1.64 5.89
N GLY A 155 14.81 0.47 5.54
CA GLY A 155 14.47 -0.81 6.17
C GLY A 155 15.30 -1.15 7.42
N GLY A 156 16.02 -0.19 8.01
CA GLY A 156 16.94 -0.44 9.11
C GLY A 156 16.87 0.55 10.28
N ASP A 157 15.89 1.45 10.29
CA ASP A 157 15.56 2.39 11.38
C ASP A 157 16.73 3.20 11.91
N ARG A 158 17.61 3.63 11.00
CA ARG A 158 18.85 4.33 11.38
C ARG A 158 19.29 5.36 10.37
N LEU A 159 20.05 6.32 10.88
CA LEU A 159 20.85 7.25 10.09
C LEU A 159 22.34 6.89 10.23
N LEU A 160 23.02 6.76 9.08
CA LEU A 160 24.47 6.52 9.06
C LEU A 160 25.22 7.81 8.77
N LYS A 161 26.38 8.00 9.43
CA LYS A 161 27.41 9.01 9.11
C LYS A 161 28.61 8.27 8.53
N ILE A 162 28.93 8.54 7.28
CA ILE A 162 29.94 7.82 6.48
C ILE A 162 31.01 8.82 6.04
N ASP A 163 32.27 8.46 6.22
CA ASP A 163 33.40 9.27 5.76
C ASP A 163 33.41 9.31 4.22
N ALA A 164 33.28 10.48 3.62
CA ALA A 164 33.14 10.67 2.18
C ALA A 164 34.40 10.25 1.40
N ASN A 165 35.57 10.23 2.02
CA ASN A 165 36.83 9.86 1.36
C ASN A 165 37.13 8.37 1.49
N THR A 166 36.94 7.81 2.70
CA THR A 166 37.31 6.41 2.98
C THR A 166 36.16 5.43 2.82
N GLY A 167 34.90 5.89 2.92
CA GLY A 167 33.71 5.05 2.96
C GLY A 167 33.49 4.36 4.31
N LEU A 168 34.25 4.71 5.35
CA LEU A 168 34.10 4.11 6.67
C LEU A 168 32.85 4.69 7.36
N ILE A 169 32.00 3.81 7.89
CA ILE A 169 30.89 4.20 8.75
C ILE A 169 31.45 4.71 10.06
N ARG A 170 31.25 6.00 10.37
CA ARG A 170 31.76 6.66 11.57
C ARG A 170 30.75 6.65 12.71
N ALA A 171 29.46 6.64 12.39
CA ALA A 171 28.39 6.52 13.38
C ALA A 171 27.14 5.91 12.75
N SER A 172 26.35 5.24 13.60
CA SER A 172 25.02 4.74 13.32
C SER A 172 24.09 5.18 14.43
N THR A 173 23.07 5.95 14.10
CA THR A 173 22.09 6.49 15.04
C THR A 173 20.75 5.82 14.80
N ILE A 174 20.16 5.22 15.83
CA ILE A 174 18.79 4.71 15.78
C ILE A 174 17.84 5.91 15.73
N VAL A 175 16.90 5.87 14.81
CA VAL A 175 15.83 6.86 14.62
C VAL A 175 14.47 6.15 14.66
N GLY A 176 13.40 6.79 14.21
CA GLY A 176 12.12 6.10 14.08
C GLY A 176 12.07 5.16 12.86
N ASP A 177 10.94 4.50 12.71
CA ASP A 177 10.68 3.47 11.72
C ASP A 177 10.52 4.07 10.31
N ASN A 178 11.07 3.39 9.30
CA ASN A 178 11.12 3.81 7.90
C ASN A 178 11.68 5.25 7.71
N PRO A 179 12.92 5.53 8.14
CA PRO A 179 13.52 6.84 7.94
C PRO A 179 13.75 7.10 6.45
N ASN A 180 13.14 8.17 5.93
CA ASN A 180 13.18 8.49 4.52
C ASN A 180 13.93 9.82 4.25
N GLU A 181 13.27 10.96 4.08
CA GLU A 181 13.95 12.20 3.76
C GLU A 181 14.80 12.73 4.94
N ILE A 182 15.97 13.27 4.59
CA ILE A 182 16.89 13.92 5.52
C ILE A 182 17.25 15.32 5.02
N ILE A 183 17.22 16.29 5.93
CA ILE A 183 17.69 17.64 5.65
C ILE A 183 18.67 18.13 6.72
N LEU A 184 19.50 19.10 6.36
CA LEU A 184 20.55 19.66 7.21
C LEU A 184 20.29 21.16 7.42
N SER A 185 20.43 21.64 8.67
CA SER A 185 20.43 23.06 8.97
C SER A 185 21.52 23.85 8.19
N LYS A 186 21.32 25.13 7.98
CA LYS A 186 22.33 26.00 7.29
C LYS A 186 23.66 26.00 8.00
N LYS A 187 23.70 25.92 9.34
CA LYS A 187 24.92 25.77 10.10
C LYS A 187 25.55 24.40 9.95
N GLY A 188 24.78 23.38 9.59
CA GLY A 188 25.24 22.00 9.49
C GLY A 188 25.36 21.31 10.85
N ASP A 189 24.74 21.83 11.90
CA ASP A 189 24.79 21.33 13.27
C ASP A 189 23.61 20.42 13.64
N ARG A 190 22.48 20.51 12.90
CA ARG A 190 21.29 19.69 13.10
C ARG A 190 20.88 18.97 11.82
N LEU A 191 20.58 17.69 11.94
CA LEU A 191 19.90 16.89 10.92
C LEU A 191 18.46 16.64 11.35
N PHE A 192 17.54 16.68 10.41
CA PHE A 192 16.14 16.30 10.57
C PHE A 192 15.89 15.09 9.69
N VAL A 193 15.33 14.03 10.27
CA VAL A 193 15.04 12.75 9.60
C VAL A 193 13.56 12.46 9.74
N ALA A 194 12.83 12.36 8.64
CA ALA A 194 11.43 11.95 8.66
C ALA A 194 11.35 10.43 8.85
N ASN A 195 10.51 10.00 9.80
CA ASN A 195 10.26 8.60 10.13
C ASN A 195 8.82 8.25 9.75
N ALA A 196 8.64 7.65 8.58
CA ALA A 196 7.32 7.54 7.97
C ALA A 196 6.32 6.72 8.79
N ASN A 197 6.74 5.58 9.34
CA ASN A 197 5.84 4.72 10.11
C ASN A 197 5.65 5.17 11.56
N ASP A 198 6.44 6.15 12.01
CA ASP A 198 6.42 6.67 13.40
C ASP A 198 5.59 7.94 13.58
N ASN A 199 5.04 8.50 12.52
CA ASN A 199 4.42 9.83 12.54
C ASN A 199 5.36 10.89 13.14
N SER A 200 6.68 10.80 12.93
CA SER A 200 7.64 11.62 13.65
C SER A 200 8.80 12.12 12.80
N VAL A 201 9.55 13.08 13.36
CA VAL A 201 10.83 13.54 12.83
C VAL A 201 11.87 13.46 13.95
N SER A 202 13.00 12.78 13.70
CA SER A 202 14.15 12.79 14.60
C SER A 202 15.04 13.97 14.31
N VAL A 203 15.37 14.76 15.34
CA VAL A 203 16.37 15.84 15.27
C VAL A 203 17.68 15.33 15.86
N ILE A 204 18.77 15.42 15.08
CA ILE A 204 20.06 14.81 15.43
C ILE A 204 21.15 15.87 15.45
N SER A 205 21.93 15.92 16.51
CA SER A 205 23.16 16.72 16.55
C SER A 205 24.23 16.08 15.66
N THR A 206 24.73 16.80 14.67
CA THR A 206 25.80 16.30 13.77
C THR A 206 27.15 16.11 14.48
N ALA A 207 27.37 16.83 15.57
CA ALA A 207 28.59 16.72 16.38
C ALA A 207 28.63 15.40 17.17
N THR A 208 27.54 15.05 17.83
CA THR A 208 27.46 13.87 18.71
C THR A 208 26.82 12.65 18.05
N MET A 209 26.11 12.84 16.93
CA MET A 209 25.28 11.84 16.28
C MET A 209 24.23 11.22 17.24
N LYS A 210 23.69 12.01 18.15
CA LYS A 210 22.61 11.61 19.05
C LYS A 210 21.31 12.30 18.67
N VAL A 211 20.19 11.62 18.79
CA VAL A 211 18.86 12.21 18.72
C VAL A 211 18.73 13.16 19.91
N THR A 212 18.43 14.42 19.64
CA THR A 212 18.21 15.48 20.65
C THR A 212 16.74 15.72 20.90
N GLU A 213 15.90 15.49 19.88
CA GLU A 213 14.45 15.66 19.94
C GLU A 213 13.79 14.65 19.02
N THR A 214 12.57 14.22 19.37
CA THR A 214 11.65 13.51 18.47
C THR A 214 10.37 14.33 18.38
N LEU A 215 10.09 14.89 17.20
CA LEU A 215 8.94 15.72 16.93
C LEU A 215 7.76 14.81 16.52
N ASN A 216 6.68 14.81 17.28
CA ASN A 216 5.47 14.10 16.91
C ASN A 216 4.67 14.92 15.89
N ALA A 217 4.64 14.45 14.63
CA ALA A 217 3.95 15.11 13.53
C ALA A 217 2.47 14.67 13.38
N ALA A 218 1.98 13.74 14.19
CA ALA A 218 0.60 13.29 14.15
C ALA A 218 -0.39 14.40 14.53
N LEU A 219 -1.64 14.26 14.10
CA LEU A 219 -2.71 15.22 14.41
C LEU A 219 -3.05 15.27 15.92
N TYR A 220 -2.85 14.15 16.61
CA TYR A 220 -3.08 14.03 18.05
C TYR A 220 -1.85 13.42 18.73
N PRO A 221 -1.55 13.80 19.98
CA PRO A 221 -0.54 13.11 20.77
C PRO A 221 -0.85 11.61 20.86
N ASP A 222 0.19 10.79 20.82
CA ASP A 222 0.09 9.33 20.95
C ASP A 222 -0.91 8.66 19.97
N ALA A 223 -1.11 9.28 18.79
CA ALA A 223 -1.91 8.67 17.74
C ALA A 223 -1.24 7.39 17.22
N PRO A 224 -2.01 6.35 16.85
CA PRO A 224 -1.46 5.19 16.16
C PRO A 224 -0.89 5.59 14.79
N SER A 225 -0.18 4.68 14.13
CA SER A 225 0.37 4.90 12.78
C SER A 225 -0.70 5.37 11.81
N GLY A 226 -0.31 6.15 10.79
CA GLY A 226 -1.24 6.63 9.76
C GLY A 226 -1.08 8.11 9.41
N SER A 227 0.07 8.76 9.75
CA SER A 227 0.40 10.08 9.21
C SER A 227 1.39 10.00 8.04
N ALA A 228 2.28 9.00 8.04
CA ALA A 228 3.33 8.78 7.03
C ALA A 228 4.18 10.04 6.78
N SER A 229 5.00 10.43 7.78
CA SER A 229 5.88 11.60 7.67
C SER A 229 6.92 11.42 6.57
N ASN A 230 6.89 12.29 5.55
CA ASN A 230 7.71 12.19 4.34
C ASN A 230 8.65 13.41 4.18
N GLY A 231 8.36 14.25 3.20
CA GLY A 231 9.19 15.39 2.82
C GLY A 231 9.39 16.42 3.93
N LEU A 232 10.57 17.01 4.00
CA LEU A 232 10.95 18.00 4.99
C LEU A 232 11.46 19.30 4.34
N ALA A 233 11.11 20.45 4.90
CA ALA A 233 11.71 21.71 4.53
C ALA A 233 11.81 22.67 5.72
N LEU A 234 12.94 23.37 5.84
CA LEU A 234 13.10 24.51 6.75
C LEU A 234 12.68 25.80 6.04
N SER A 235 12.03 26.71 6.77
CA SER A 235 11.80 28.08 6.29
C SER A 235 13.11 28.79 5.98
N ALA A 236 13.06 29.90 5.22
CA ALA A 236 14.27 30.63 4.81
C ALA A 236 15.09 31.15 5.99
N ASP A 237 14.46 31.45 7.11
CA ASP A 237 15.09 31.87 8.39
C ASP A 237 15.39 30.70 9.33
N GLU A 238 15.04 29.46 8.94
CA GLU A 238 15.20 28.22 9.74
C GLU A 238 14.44 28.18 11.08
N LYS A 239 13.45 29.04 11.25
CA LYS A 239 12.61 29.03 12.45
C LYS A 239 11.49 28.01 12.39
N ARG A 240 11.06 27.63 11.20
CA ARG A 240 9.98 26.67 10.99
C ARG A 240 10.45 25.46 10.23
N LEU A 241 9.98 24.30 10.66
CA LEU A 241 10.08 23.03 9.93
C LEU A 241 8.70 22.65 9.41
N TYR A 242 8.60 22.33 8.12
CA TYR A 242 7.43 21.81 7.45
C TYR A 242 7.65 20.33 7.18
N ILE A 243 6.69 19.49 7.58
CA ILE A 243 6.73 18.04 7.49
C ILE A 243 5.53 17.59 6.67
N ALA A 244 5.76 16.89 5.57
CA ALA A 244 4.70 16.33 4.75
C ALA A 244 4.13 15.07 5.41
N ASN A 245 2.90 15.14 5.90
CA ASN A 245 2.13 14.00 6.42
C ASN A 245 1.28 13.41 5.29
N ALA A 246 1.83 12.39 4.62
CA ALA A 246 1.27 11.86 3.38
C ALA A 246 -0.17 11.34 3.54
N ASP A 247 -0.41 10.54 4.56
CA ASP A 247 -1.71 9.89 4.76
C ASP A 247 -2.75 10.79 5.43
N ASN A 248 -2.32 11.89 6.06
CA ASN A 248 -3.24 12.91 6.57
C ASN A 248 -3.47 14.07 5.58
N ASN A 249 -2.87 14.04 4.38
CA ASN A 249 -3.05 15.06 3.35
C ASN A 249 -2.75 16.49 3.84
N CYS A 250 -1.71 16.65 4.66
CA CYS A 250 -1.37 17.94 5.25
C CYS A 250 0.14 18.10 5.45
N LEU A 251 0.56 19.35 5.73
CA LEU A 251 1.85 19.62 6.33
C LEU A 251 1.68 19.85 7.83
N ALA A 252 2.50 19.19 8.66
CA ALA A 252 2.71 19.61 10.05
C ALA A 252 3.77 20.71 10.09
N VAL A 253 3.56 21.72 10.92
CA VAL A 253 4.46 22.88 11.07
C VAL A 253 4.96 22.96 12.50
N PHE A 254 6.28 23.03 12.66
CA PHE A 254 6.95 23.15 13.96
C PHE A 254 7.79 24.42 14.02
N ASP A 255 7.78 25.09 15.18
CA ASP A 255 8.82 26.04 15.56
C ASP A 255 10.07 25.23 15.97
N VAL A 256 11.18 25.48 15.30
CA VAL A 256 12.48 24.80 15.53
C VAL A 256 13.61 25.80 15.73
N GLU A 257 13.28 27.08 16.03
CA GLU A 257 14.27 28.16 16.24
C GLU A 257 15.27 27.79 17.33
N HIS A 258 14.80 27.23 18.43
CA HIS A 258 15.62 26.86 19.58
C HIS A 258 15.85 25.34 19.63
N ALA A 259 17.10 24.93 19.48
CA ALA A 259 17.47 23.52 19.56
C ALA A 259 17.12 22.94 20.94
N GLY A 260 16.45 21.81 21.00
CA GLY A 260 16.01 21.17 22.22
C GLY A 260 14.67 21.68 22.78
N ASP A 261 14.02 22.65 22.11
CA ASP A 261 12.73 23.22 22.54
C ASP A 261 11.79 23.43 21.33
N SER A 262 11.73 22.45 20.43
CA SER A 262 10.84 22.51 19.27
C SER A 262 9.37 22.35 19.66
N ARG A 263 8.46 23.08 18.99
CA ARG A 263 7.04 23.12 19.35
C ARG A 263 6.14 22.97 18.12
N ALA A 264 5.11 22.16 18.21
CA ALA A 264 4.09 22.08 17.18
C ALA A 264 3.32 23.41 17.08
N MET A 265 3.19 23.94 15.86
CA MET A 265 2.47 25.19 15.58
C MET A 265 1.08 24.94 14.99
N GLY A 266 0.90 23.86 14.24
CA GLY A 266 -0.35 23.51 13.56
C GLY A 266 -0.14 22.77 12.25
N PHE A 267 -1.20 22.75 11.43
CA PHE A 267 -1.25 21.98 10.20
C PHE A 267 -1.77 22.81 9.02
N ILE A 268 -1.35 22.44 7.80
CA ILE A 268 -1.76 23.07 6.55
C ILE A 268 -2.35 21.98 5.64
N PRO A 269 -3.61 22.07 5.19
CA PRO A 269 -4.15 21.10 4.25
C PRO A 269 -3.50 21.28 2.88
N VAL A 270 -3.17 20.17 2.24
CA VAL A 270 -2.58 20.12 0.89
C VAL A 270 -3.31 19.08 0.03
N GLY A 271 -2.77 18.77 -1.14
CA GLY A 271 -3.30 17.65 -1.94
C GLY A 271 -3.07 16.29 -1.30
N TRP A 272 -3.57 15.24 -1.95
CA TRP A 272 -3.53 13.89 -1.45
C TRP A 272 -2.13 13.26 -1.57
N TYR A 273 -1.70 12.65 -0.49
CA TYR A 273 -0.42 11.98 -0.35
C TYR A 273 0.78 12.91 -0.66
N PRO A 274 1.01 13.97 0.16
CA PRO A 274 2.17 14.83 -0.02
C PRO A 274 3.46 14.03 0.14
N THR A 275 4.28 14.02 -0.93
CA THR A 275 5.53 13.24 -1.00
C THR A 275 6.75 14.05 -0.65
N ASN A 276 6.71 15.36 -0.95
CA ASN A 276 7.85 16.23 -0.72
C ASN A 276 7.41 17.69 -0.54
N VAL A 277 8.24 18.49 0.13
CA VAL A 277 8.04 19.92 0.33
C VAL A 277 9.34 20.68 0.11
N ARG A 278 9.28 21.84 -0.57
CA ARG A 278 10.42 22.76 -0.73
C ARG A 278 9.96 24.20 -0.54
N ILE A 279 10.86 25.05 -0.05
CA ILE A 279 10.60 26.47 0.19
C ILE A 279 11.59 27.31 -0.60
N LEU A 280 11.07 28.30 -1.30
CA LEU A 280 11.84 29.31 -2.03
C LEU A 280 11.36 30.71 -1.61
N GLY A 281 12.18 31.43 -0.85
CA GLY A 281 11.76 32.66 -0.20
C GLY A 281 10.66 32.38 0.82
N LYS A 282 9.45 32.86 0.57
CA LYS A 282 8.24 32.58 1.38
C LYS A 282 7.28 31.61 0.68
N LYS A 283 7.57 31.22 -0.55
CA LYS A 283 6.68 30.33 -1.32
C LYS A 283 6.98 28.88 -1.00
N VAL A 284 5.94 28.14 -0.65
CA VAL A 284 5.98 26.72 -0.32
C VAL A 284 5.46 25.90 -1.51
N PHE A 285 6.21 24.88 -1.91
CA PHE A 285 5.87 23.95 -2.99
C PHE A 285 5.75 22.55 -2.39
N VAL A 286 4.60 21.90 -2.61
CA VAL A 286 4.33 20.54 -2.08
C VAL A 286 3.92 19.63 -3.23
N SER A 287 4.67 18.58 -3.48
CA SER A 287 4.27 17.55 -4.43
C SER A 287 3.29 16.57 -3.79
N ASN A 288 2.16 16.32 -4.45
CA ASN A 288 1.11 15.42 -3.98
C ASN A 288 1.03 14.21 -4.92
N GLY A 289 1.33 13.02 -4.42
CA GLY A 289 1.44 11.79 -5.21
C GLY A 289 0.10 11.34 -5.80
N LYS A 290 -0.98 11.52 -5.06
CA LYS A 290 -2.34 11.12 -5.45
C LYS A 290 -3.22 12.31 -5.88
N GLY A 291 -2.67 13.51 -6.03
CA GLY A 291 -3.38 14.71 -6.49
C GLY A 291 -4.21 15.37 -5.41
N PHE A 292 -5.46 15.70 -5.69
CA PHE A 292 -6.38 16.35 -4.74
C PHE A 292 -7.82 15.81 -4.81
N THR A 293 -8.08 14.87 -5.70
CA THR A 293 -9.37 14.18 -5.83
C THR A 293 -9.18 12.86 -6.56
N SER A 294 -10.07 11.91 -6.30
CA SER A 294 -10.27 10.74 -7.14
C SER A 294 -11.03 11.14 -8.40
N MET A 295 -10.88 10.38 -9.48
CA MET A 295 -11.55 10.64 -10.75
C MET A 295 -12.49 9.50 -11.10
N ALA A 296 -13.75 9.83 -11.34
CA ALA A 296 -14.71 8.87 -11.86
C ALA A 296 -14.40 8.52 -13.32
N ASN A 297 -14.65 7.25 -13.70
CA ASN A 297 -14.59 6.79 -15.09
C ASN A 297 -15.80 5.92 -15.48
N PRO A 298 -17.05 6.36 -15.20
CA PRO A 298 -18.26 5.54 -15.37
C PRO A 298 -18.44 5.01 -16.79
N TYR A 299 -17.83 5.61 -17.76
CA TYR A 299 -17.91 5.22 -19.17
C TYR A 299 -16.57 4.69 -19.71
N GLY A 300 -15.54 4.55 -18.87
CA GLY A 300 -14.21 4.12 -19.25
C GLY A 300 -13.89 4.04 -20.75
N PRO A 301 -12.67 3.98 -21.15
CA PRO A 301 -11.48 3.94 -20.31
C PRO A 301 -11.20 5.22 -19.54
N ASN A 302 -11.68 6.39 -19.97
CA ASN A 302 -11.45 7.64 -19.27
C ASN A 302 -12.39 8.76 -19.76
N PRO A 303 -13.38 9.22 -18.98
CA PRO A 303 -14.28 10.30 -19.39
C PRO A 303 -13.60 11.66 -19.49
N VAL A 304 -12.48 11.86 -18.81
CA VAL A 304 -11.75 13.16 -18.76
C VAL A 304 -10.62 13.21 -19.79
N GLN A 305 -9.97 12.07 -20.03
CA GLN A 305 -8.87 11.96 -21.02
C GLN A 305 -9.21 10.82 -21.96
N LYS A 306 -9.35 11.11 -23.25
CA LYS A 306 -9.71 10.11 -24.27
C LYS A 306 -8.72 8.96 -24.37
N LYS A 307 -7.47 9.17 -23.95
CA LYS A 307 -6.41 8.15 -23.94
C LYS A 307 -5.54 8.32 -22.73
N GLN A 308 -5.38 7.22 -21.98
CA GLN A 308 -4.37 7.11 -20.95
C GLN A 308 -3.44 5.99 -21.33
N GLN A 309 -2.14 6.27 -21.37
CA GLN A 309 -1.14 5.26 -21.69
C GLN A 309 -0.62 4.67 -20.41
N VAL A 310 -0.66 3.36 -20.30
CA VAL A 310 -0.06 2.57 -19.23
C VAL A 310 0.95 1.60 -19.83
N ILE A 311 2.06 1.45 -19.16
CA ILE A 311 3.13 0.54 -19.56
C ILE A 311 2.95 -0.73 -18.77
N TYR A 312 2.59 -1.81 -19.47
CA TYR A 312 2.27 -3.08 -18.83
C TYR A 312 3.46 -3.95 -18.75
N GLN A 313 4.55 -3.96 -19.04
CA GLN A 313 5.39 -5.10 -18.87
C GLN A 313 6.83 -5.11 -19.36
N LYS A 314 7.49 -6.13 -18.86
CA LYS A 314 8.69 -6.84 -19.27
C LYS A 314 8.61 -7.35 -20.73
N GLY A 315 9.44 -6.84 -21.63
CA GLY A 315 9.44 -7.23 -23.05
C GLY A 315 8.55 -6.37 -23.94
N ASP A 316 7.30 -6.14 -23.59
CA ASP A 316 6.41 -5.16 -24.21
C ASP A 316 6.31 -3.86 -23.43
N ALA A 317 7.11 -3.70 -22.41
CA ALA A 317 7.14 -2.54 -21.51
C ALA A 317 7.29 -1.19 -22.22
N ALA A 318 7.79 -1.21 -23.43
CA ALA A 318 7.97 -0.01 -24.25
C ALA A 318 6.71 0.40 -25.04
N LYS A 319 5.68 -0.43 -25.08
CA LYS A 319 4.46 -0.16 -25.85
C LYS A 319 3.31 0.22 -24.92
N PRO A 320 3.01 1.51 -24.80
CA PRO A 320 1.84 1.95 -24.05
C PRO A 320 0.55 1.43 -24.68
N LYS A 321 -0.40 1.00 -23.86
CA LYS A 321 -1.75 0.63 -24.29
C LYS A 321 -2.74 1.73 -23.97
N ASP A 322 -3.66 2.00 -24.87
CA ASP A 322 -4.76 2.96 -24.69
C ASP A 322 -5.87 2.35 -23.82
N VAL A 323 -5.57 2.06 -22.57
CA VAL A 323 -6.53 1.56 -21.57
C VAL A 323 -6.38 2.35 -20.30
N GLN A 324 -7.44 2.44 -19.53
CA GLN A 324 -7.41 3.05 -18.22
C GLN A 324 -7.27 1.98 -17.15
N TYR A 325 -6.14 2.03 -16.46
CA TYR A 325 -5.91 1.31 -15.22
C TYR A 325 -6.28 2.21 -14.05
N ILE A 326 -7.03 1.71 -13.07
CA ILE A 326 -7.55 2.57 -11.99
C ILE A 326 -6.45 3.14 -11.10
N GLY A 327 -5.35 2.43 -10.87
CA GLY A 327 -4.17 2.96 -10.20
C GLY A 327 -3.53 4.17 -10.93
N GLY A 328 -3.82 4.36 -12.23
CA GLY A 328 -3.41 5.53 -13.01
C GLY A 328 -4.40 6.70 -12.99
N LEU A 329 -5.53 6.60 -12.29
CA LEU A 329 -6.53 7.68 -12.21
C LEU A 329 -6.10 8.83 -11.32
N PHE A 330 -5.29 8.57 -10.32
CA PHE A 330 -4.71 9.64 -9.52
C PHE A 330 -3.69 10.43 -10.33
N LYS A 331 -3.90 11.73 -10.45
CA LYS A 331 -2.99 12.65 -11.10
C LYS A 331 -2.22 13.41 -10.05
N GLY A 332 -0.91 13.25 -10.04
CA GLY A 332 -0.05 14.02 -9.15
C GLY A 332 -0.22 15.52 -9.40
N THR A 333 -0.21 16.30 -8.33
CA THR A 333 -0.34 17.76 -8.36
C THR A 333 0.77 18.42 -7.55
N MET A 334 0.84 19.74 -7.62
CA MET A 334 1.67 20.55 -6.74
C MET A 334 0.81 21.60 -6.07
N SER A 335 0.78 21.60 -4.74
CA SER A 335 0.20 22.68 -3.96
C SER A 335 1.24 23.80 -3.83
N ILE A 336 0.85 25.05 -4.13
CA ILE A 336 1.73 26.21 -4.08
C ILE A 336 1.03 27.30 -3.28
N PHE A 337 1.71 27.83 -2.26
CA PHE A 337 1.16 28.88 -1.40
C PHE A 337 2.26 29.67 -0.68
N GLU A 338 1.92 30.83 -0.14
CA GLU A 338 2.84 31.61 0.71
C GLU A 338 2.83 31.04 2.15
N GLU A 339 3.97 31.10 2.84
CA GLU A 339 4.07 30.73 4.25
C GLU A 339 2.98 31.46 5.09
N PRO A 340 2.11 30.72 5.81
CA PRO A 340 1.02 31.33 6.55
C PRO A 340 1.51 32.06 7.79
N THR A 341 0.82 33.12 8.16
CA THR A 341 0.92 33.74 9.48
C THR A 341 0.36 32.77 10.55
N THR A 342 0.68 33.03 11.82
CA THR A 342 0.18 32.19 12.94
C THR A 342 -1.35 32.14 12.98
N ALA A 343 -2.03 33.27 12.69
CA ALA A 343 -3.50 33.32 12.67
C ALA A 343 -4.08 32.50 11.50
N GLN A 344 -3.47 32.57 10.33
CA GLN A 344 -3.86 31.75 9.19
C GLN A 344 -3.61 30.26 9.45
N LEU A 345 -2.47 29.93 10.06
CA LEU A 345 -2.15 28.53 10.41
C LEU A 345 -3.17 27.92 11.37
N ALA A 346 -3.66 28.69 12.34
CA ALA A 346 -4.74 28.23 13.23
C ALA A 346 -6.04 27.91 12.49
N THR A 347 -6.38 28.71 11.46
CA THR A 347 -7.57 28.45 10.63
C THR A 347 -7.36 27.23 9.73
N LEU A 348 -6.18 27.09 9.12
CA LEU A 348 -5.81 25.95 8.27
C LEU A 348 -5.80 24.64 9.09
N SER A 349 -5.32 24.68 10.33
CA SER A 349 -5.33 23.52 11.23
C SER A 349 -6.75 23.02 11.48
N LYS A 350 -7.72 23.93 11.69
CA LYS A 350 -9.14 23.53 11.84
C LYS A 350 -9.67 22.82 10.59
N ALA A 351 -9.25 23.25 9.42
CA ALA A 351 -9.64 22.60 8.16
C ALA A 351 -9.04 21.18 8.06
N VAL A 352 -7.79 20.97 8.49
CA VAL A 352 -7.18 19.63 8.52
C VAL A 352 -7.96 18.69 9.43
N TYR A 353 -8.28 19.12 10.66
CA TYR A 353 -9.09 18.31 11.58
C TYR A 353 -10.49 18.02 11.03
N ALA A 354 -11.13 19.00 10.37
CA ALA A 354 -12.45 18.80 9.77
C ALA A 354 -12.45 17.84 8.58
N ASN A 355 -11.35 17.78 7.85
CA ASN A 355 -11.18 16.89 6.67
C ASN A 355 -10.75 15.48 7.04
N THR A 356 -10.31 15.24 8.29
CA THR A 356 -9.78 13.95 8.71
C THR A 356 -10.87 13.17 9.46
N PRO A 357 -11.23 11.95 9.01
CA PRO A 357 -12.26 11.15 9.67
C PRO A 357 -11.82 10.58 11.03
N TYR A 358 -10.52 10.47 11.28
CA TYR A 358 -9.97 10.02 12.55
C TYR A 358 -10.03 11.12 13.62
N THR A 359 -10.39 10.72 14.84
CA THR A 359 -10.30 11.53 16.06
C THR A 359 -9.76 10.69 17.22
N LYS A 360 -9.13 11.33 18.20
CA LYS A 360 -8.59 10.61 19.39
C LYS A 360 -9.63 9.79 20.13
N GLU A 361 -10.89 10.27 20.17
CA GLU A 361 -11.99 9.58 20.82
C GLU A 361 -12.29 8.22 20.15
N LYS A 362 -12.15 8.13 18.83
CA LYS A 362 -12.43 6.92 18.06
C LYS A 362 -11.47 5.76 18.35
N GLU A 363 -10.33 6.01 18.98
CA GLU A 363 -9.46 4.94 19.44
C GLU A 363 -10.13 4.07 20.52
N SER A 364 -10.96 4.67 21.37
CA SER A 364 -11.65 4.00 22.47
C SER A 364 -13.12 3.76 22.23
N LEU A 365 -13.76 4.57 21.40
CA LEU A 365 -15.20 4.52 21.13
C LEU A 365 -15.47 4.31 19.64
N ALA A 366 -16.48 3.54 19.35
CA ALA A 366 -16.94 3.27 17.99
C ALA A 366 -18.46 3.46 17.87
N SER A 367 -18.93 3.74 16.65
CA SER A 367 -20.37 3.75 16.38
C SER A 367 -20.96 2.35 16.56
N GLY A 368 -22.19 2.27 17.08
CA GLY A 368 -22.81 0.99 17.35
C GLY A 368 -24.24 1.14 17.86
N GLU A 369 -24.80 0.04 18.37
CA GLU A 369 -26.12 -0.03 18.95
C GLU A 369 -26.06 -0.69 20.35
N PRO A 370 -26.62 -0.10 21.40
CA PRO A 370 -26.63 -0.71 22.73
C PRO A 370 -27.23 -2.13 22.74
N GLY A 371 -26.51 -3.07 23.36
CA GLY A 371 -26.88 -4.49 23.40
C GLY A 371 -26.57 -5.30 22.15
N ASN A 372 -25.94 -4.68 21.15
CA ASN A 372 -25.37 -5.41 19.99
C ASN A 372 -24.16 -6.24 20.44
N PRO A 373 -23.90 -7.43 19.84
CA PRO A 373 -22.71 -8.23 20.17
C PRO A 373 -21.38 -7.55 19.80
N ILE A 374 -21.43 -6.52 18.94
CA ILE A 374 -20.26 -5.69 18.63
C ILE A 374 -20.21 -4.54 19.65
N PRO A 375 -19.23 -4.52 20.56
CA PRO A 375 -19.11 -3.46 21.57
C PRO A 375 -18.89 -2.07 20.95
N MET A 376 -19.40 -1.05 21.61
CA MET A 376 -19.17 0.35 21.24
C MET A 376 -17.91 0.94 21.87
N LYS A 377 -17.33 0.24 22.83
CA LYS A 377 -16.11 0.66 23.54
C LYS A 377 -15.10 -0.46 23.55
N VAL A 378 -13.85 -0.10 23.33
CA VAL A 378 -12.72 -1.01 23.41
C VAL A 378 -12.64 -1.65 24.80
N GLY A 379 -12.48 -2.95 24.88
CA GLY A 379 -12.39 -3.72 26.10
C GLY A 379 -13.75 -4.09 26.74
N ASP A 380 -14.87 -3.57 26.24
CA ASP A 380 -16.18 -4.05 26.68
C ASP A 380 -16.40 -5.51 26.23
N PRO A 381 -17.11 -6.32 27.01
CA PRO A 381 -17.26 -7.74 26.71
C PRO A 381 -18.19 -7.98 25.52
N SER A 382 -17.78 -8.88 24.64
CA SER A 382 -18.61 -9.46 23.57
C SER A 382 -19.06 -10.88 23.92
N PRO A 383 -20.26 -11.33 23.52
CA PRO A 383 -20.64 -12.73 23.60
C PRO A 383 -19.88 -13.62 22.60
N ILE A 384 -19.27 -13.02 21.56
CA ILE A 384 -18.44 -13.70 20.58
C ILE A 384 -17.02 -13.85 21.17
N LYS A 385 -16.48 -15.08 21.15
CA LYS A 385 -15.19 -15.41 21.74
C LYS A 385 -14.17 -15.89 20.73
N HIS A 386 -14.62 -16.38 19.57
CA HIS A 386 -13.75 -16.87 18.51
C HIS A 386 -14.05 -16.13 17.22
N VAL A 387 -13.01 -15.55 16.65
CA VAL A 387 -13.01 -14.88 15.36
C VAL A 387 -12.18 -15.72 14.39
N PHE A 388 -12.79 -16.08 13.26
CA PHE A 388 -12.11 -16.68 12.12
C PHE A 388 -12.12 -15.68 10.99
N TYR A 389 -10.94 -15.34 10.49
CA TYR A 389 -10.73 -14.36 9.44
C TYR A 389 -10.07 -15.03 8.24
N ILE A 390 -10.77 -15.11 7.13
CA ILE A 390 -10.29 -15.73 5.90
C ILE A 390 -10.02 -14.63 4.87
N VAL A 391 -8.80 -14.58 4.38
CA VAL A 391 -8.40 -13.73 3.26
C VAL A 391 -8.35 -14.61 2.01
N LYS A 392 -9.03 -14.15 0.94
CA LYS A 392 -9.13 -14.77 -0.37
C LYS A 392 -8.41 -13.93 -1.41
N GLU A 393 -8.34 -14.42 -2.65
CA GLU A 393 -7.58 -13.81 -3.74
C GLU A 393 -8.49 -13.40 -4.93
N ASN A 394 -8.74 -12.16 -4.99
CA ASN A 394 -8.88 -11.23 -6.11
C ASN A 394 -10.17 -11.33 -6.94
N ARG A 395 -11.35 -11.06 -6.33
CA ARG A 395 -12.59 -10.93 -7.12
C ARG A 395 -13.37 -9.68 -6.77
N THR A 396 -13.96 -9.05 -7.80
CA THR A 396 -14.94 -7.97 -7.59
C THR A 396 -16.30 -8.54 -7.23
N TYR A 397 -17.15 -7.70 -6.63
CA TYR A 397 -18.53 -8.06 -6.31
C TYR A 397 -19.31 -8.51 -7.56
N ASP A 398 -19.25 -7.75 -8.65
CA ASP A 398 -20.01 -8.07 -9.85
C ASP A 398 -19.56 -9.37 -10.54
N GLN A 399 -18.28 -9.73 -10.42
CA GLN A 399 -17.79 -10.98 -10.99
C GLN A 399 -18.43 -12.21 -10.35
N VAL A 400 -18.90 -12.13 -9.10
CA VAL A 400 -19.34 -13.29 -8.31
C VAL A 400 -20.79 -13.17 -7.87
N LEU A 401 -21.23 -12.03 -7.34
CA LEU A 401 -22.52 -11.88 -6.65
C LEU A 401 -23.52 -10.96 -7.36
N SER A 402 -23.25 -10.55 -8.60
CA SER A 402 -24.14 -9.62 -9.30
C SER A 402 -25.50 -10.23 -9.69
N ASP A 403 -25.65 -11.56 -9.63
CA ASP A 403 -26.92 -12.28 -9.86
C ASP A 403 -27.73 -12.51 -8.56
N VAL A 404 -27.24 -12.05 -7.40
CA VAL A 404 -27.97 -12.18 -6.13
C VAL A 404 -29.08 -11.13 -6.04
N PRO A 405 -30.36 -11.56 -5.91
CA PRO A 405 -31.48 -10.62 -5.81
C PRO A 405 -31.38 -9.71 -4.57
N GLY A 406 -31.71 -8.44 -4.76
CA GLY A 406 -31.73 -7.43 -3.69
C GLY A 406 -30.40 -6.72 -3.50
N GLY A 407 -29.32 -7.21 -4.09
CA GLY A 407 -28.02 -6.54 -4.13
C GLY A 407 -27.88 -5.58 -5.31
N ASN A 408 -26.91 -4.65 -5.21
CA ASN A 408 -26.56 -3.74 -6.30
C ASN A 408 -25.57 -4.39 -7.27
N GLY A 409 -26.04 -5.29 -8.15
CA GLY A 409 -25.23 -6.04 -9.10
C GLY A 409 -25.53 -5.72 -10.57
N ASP A 410 -24.50 -5.80 -11.43
CA ASP A 410 -24.63 -5.81 -12.89
C ASP A 410 -24.30 -7.20 -13.43
N THR A 411 -25.35 -7.98 -13.77
CA THR A 411 -25.21 -9.36 -14.26
C THR A 411 -24.47 -9.48 -15.59
N SER A 412 -24.30 -8.39 -16.35
CA SER A 412 -23.48 -8.41 -17.58
C SER A 412 -22.00 -8.65 -17.26
N LEU A 413 -21.56 -8.32 -16.04
CA LEU A 413 -20.20 -8.49 -15.56
C LEU A 413 -19.97 -9.82 -14.84
N LEU A 414 -21.03 -10.61 -14.61
CA LEU A 414 -20.95 -11.89 -13.91
C LEU A 414 -20.03 -12.88 -14.62
N LEU A 415 -19.06 -13.40 -13.91
CA LEU A 415 -18.16 -14.46 -14.40
C LEU A 415 -18.40 -15.79 -13.66
N PHE A 416 -18.59 -15.74 -12.35
CA PHE A 416 -18.63 -16.88 -11.46
C PHE A 416 -19.94 -16.90 -10.63
N GLY A 417 -21.08 -16.89 -11.33
CA GLY A 417 -22.40 -16.88 -10.70
C GLY A 417 -22.73 -18.16 -9.90
N GLU A 418 -23.97 -18.27 -9.42
CA GLU A 418 -24.41 -19.34 -8.50
C GLU A 418 -24.07 -20.76 -8.96
N ASN A 419 -23.93 -21.00 -10.26
CA ASN A 419 -23.54 -22.34 -10.77
C ASN A 419 -22.08 -22.69 -10.45
N ILE A 420 -21.22 -21.68 -10.29
CA ILE A 420 -19.79 -21.86 -9.97
C ILE A 420 -19.55 -21.67 -8.47
N THR A 421 -20.28 -20.74 -7.84
CA THR A 421 -20.13 -20.37 -6.43
C THR A 421 -21.41 -20.61 -5.61
N PRO A 422 -21.96 -21.86 -5.61
CA PRO A 422 -23.21 -22.15 -4.89
C PRO A 422 -23.13 -21.89 -3.38
N ASN A 423 -21.97 -22.07 -2.75
CA ASN A 423 -21.78 -21.86 -1.32
C ASN A 423 -21.71 -20.38 -0.94
N GLN A 424 -20.98 -19.58 -1.70
CA GLN A 424 -20.92 -18.13 -1.50
C GLN A 424 -22.30 -17.51 -1.67
N HIS A 425 -23.09 -17.97 -2.66
CA HIS A 425 -24.48 -17.56 -2.84
C HIS A 425 -25.37 -18.03 -1.69
N ALA A 426 -25.20 -19.25 -1.20
CA ALA A 426 -25.95 -19.74 -0.04
C ALA A 426 -25.62 -18.94 1.23
N LEU A 427 -24.34 -18.56 1.42
CA LEU A 427 -23.91 -17.73 2.55
C LEU A 427 -24.60 -16.37 2.56
N VAL A 428 -24.60 -15.63 1.46
CA VAL A 428 -25.22 -14.31 1.40
C VAL A 428 -26.75 -14.37 1.46
N LYS A 429 -27.35 -15.46 0.99
CA LYS A 429 -28.80 -15.70 1.13
C LYS A 429 -29.20 -16.08 2.56
N GLN A 430 -28.38 -16.86 3.26
CA GLN A 430 -28.65 -17.29 4.63
C GLN A 430 -28.26 -16.24 5.66
N PHE A 431 -27.16 -15.51 5.48
CA PHE A 431 -26.64 -14.53 6.40
C PHE A 431 -26.84 -13.09 5.86
N VAL A 432 -25.78 -12.39 5.59
CA VAL A 432 -25.81 -10.98 5.16
C VAL A 432 -25.21 -10.84 3.77
N LEU A 433 -25.92 -10.18 2.87
CA LEU A 433 -25.37 -9.70 1.61
C LEU A 433 -24.78 -8.30 1.83
N LEU A 434 -23.47 -8.18 1.63
CA LEU A 434 -22.72 -6.93 1.68
C LEU A 434 -22.47 -6.47 0.24
N ASP A 435 -23.31 -5.57 -0.29
CA ASP A 435 -23.21 -5.14 -1.69
C ASP A 435 -22.45 -3.81 -1.88
N ASN A 436 -21.92 -3.29 -0.79
CA ASN A 436 -21.21 -2.01 -0.75
C ASN A 436 -19.93 -2.13 0.08
N PHE A 437 -19.15 -3.19 -0.17
CA PHE A 437 -17.89 -3.47 0.52
C PHE A 437 -16.70 -3.29 -0.43
N TYR A 438 -15.64 -2.63 0.07
CA TYR A 438 -14.47 -2.26 -0.72
C TYR A 438 -13.19 -2.76 -0.06
N VAL A 439 -12.24 -3.25 -0.86
CA VAL A 439 -10.88 -3.48 -0.40
C VAL A 439 -10.16 -2.15 -0.22
N ASP A 440 -9.26 -2.08 0.77
CA ASP A 440 -8.39 -0.93 1.00
C ASP A 440 -7.06 -1.07 0.22
N GLY A 441 -6.70 -2.29 -0.23
CA GLY A 441 -5.53 -2.59 -1.03
C GLY A 441 -5.72 -2.31 -2.52
N GLU A 442 -4.64 -1.91 -3.20
CA GLU A 442 -4.60 -1.73 -4.66
C GLU A 442 -4.12 -2.99 -5.37
N VAL A 443 -3.26 -3.78 -4.72
CA VAL A 443 -2.64 -5.03 -5.18
C VAL A 443 -2.38 -5.96 -3.99
N SER A 444 -2.10 -7.27 -4.21
CA SER A 444 -2.08 -8.25 -3.11
C SER A 444 -1.08 -7.93 -1.99
N ALA A 445 0.13 -7.45 -2.31
CA ALA A 445 1.11 -7.17 -1.26
C ALA A 445 0.67 -6.06 -0.29
N ASP A 446 0.06 -4.98 -0.75
CA ASP A 446 -0.52 -3.99 0.15
C ASP A 446 -1.89 -4.43 0.68
N GLY A 447 -2.65 -5.23 -0.06
CA GLY A 447 -3.91 -5.83 0.37
C GLY A 447 -3.77 -6.68 1.62
N HIS A 448 -2.75 -7.57 1.68
CA HIS A 448 -2.47 -8.35 2.89
C HIS A 448 -2.01 -7.46 4.06
N ASN A 449 -1.24 -6.39 3.80
CA ASN A 449 -0.89 -5.43 4.84
C ASN A 449 -2.13 -4.68 5.37
N TRP A 450 -3.04 -4.24 4.49
CA TRP A 450 -4.31 -3.64 4.89
C TRP A 450 -5.18 -4.62 5.68
N SER A 451 -5.30 -5.85 5.20
CA SER A 451 -6.15 -6.89 5.83
C SER A 451 -5.66 -7.31 7.21
N LEU A 452 -4.37 -7.20 7.51
CA LEU A 452 -3.79 -7.73 8.75
C LEU A 452 -3.10 -6.68 9.62
N GLY A 453 -2.93 -5.45 9.10
CA GLY A 453 -2.25 -4.37 9.80
C GLY A 453 -2.95 -3.02 9.72
N ALA A 454 -4.09 -2.93 9.01
CA ALA A 454 -4.92 -1.74 8.85
C ALA A 454 -4.24 -0.54 8.17
N TYR A 455 -3.09 -0.70 7.55
CA TYR A 455 -2.47 0.27 6.63
C TYR A 455 -1.32 -0.35 5.84
N ALA A 456 -0.97 0.28 4.72
CA ALA A 456 0.25 0.01 3.99
C ALA A 456 1.32 1.04 4.38
N THR A 457 2.58 0.58 4.55
CA THR A 457 3.69 1.47 4.89
C THR A 457 4.07 2.37 3.71
N ASP A 458 4.81 3.46 3.96
CA ASP A 458 5.30 4.32 2.88
C ASP A 458 6.19 3.57 1.88
N TYR A 459 6.81 2.48 2.30
CA TYR A 459 7.55 1.57 1.41
C TYR A 459 6.62 0.94 0.38
N LEU A 460 5.51 0.36 0.81
CA LEU A 460 4.53 -0.26 -0.07
C LEU A 460 3.89 0.78 -0.99
N GLU A 461 3.39 1.87 -0.44
CA GLU A 461 2.73 2.96 -1.17
C GLU A 461 3.62 3.60 -2.26
N LYS A 462 4.92 3.71 -2.03
CA LYS A 462 5.86 4.27 -3.00
C LYS A 462 6.37 3.26 -4.02
N THR A 463 6.35 1.97 -3.71
CA THR A 463 7.00 0.96 -4.56
C THR A 463 6.03 0.19 -5.44
N TRP A 464 4.80 -0.09 -4.99
CA TRP A 464 3.83 -0.83 -5.82
C TRP A 464 3.60 -0.18 -7.20
N PRO A 465 3.49 1.17 -7.36
CA PRO A 465 3.24 1.77 -8.66
C PRO A 465 4.34 1.49 -9.70
N THR A 466 5.54 1.14 -9.25
CA THR A 466 6.69 0.88 -10.13
C THR A 466 7.10 -0.58 -10.21
N ASN A 467 6.82 -1.38 -9.20
CA ASN A 467 7.31 -2.76 -9.08
C ASN A 467 6.27 -3.81 -9.50
N TYR A 468 5.02 -3.56 -9.15
CA TYR A 468 3.90 -4.46 -9.38
C TYR A 468 3.79 -4.93 -10.86
N GLY A 469 3.31 -6.17 -11.05
CA GLY A 469 3.09 -6.74 -12.40
C GLY A 469 4.38 -7.05 -13.15
N GLY A 470 5.47 -7.36 -12.47
CA GLY A 470 6.76 -7.70 -13.08
C GLY A 470 7.45 -6.52 -13.77
N ARG A 471 7.08 -5.28 -13.44
CA ARG A 471 7.59 -4.04 -14.07
C ARG A 471 9.01 -3.67 -13.63
N GLY A 472 9.57 -4.38 -12.69
CA GLY A 472 10.92 -4.24 -12.17
C GLY A 472 10.92 -4.12 -10.65
N GLY A 473 11.93 -4.69 -10.00
CA GLY A 473 12.00 -4.80 -8.56
C GLY A 473 11.15 -5.94 -7.99
N ASP A 474 11.42 -6.30 -6.75
CA ASP A 474 10.54 -7.18 -5.99
C ASP A 474 9.57 -6.32 -5.18
N TYR A 475 8.31 -6.69 -5.21
CA TYR A 475 7.29 -6.14 -4.35
C TYR A 475 7.02 -7.15 -3.23
N ASN A 476 7.95 -7.22 -2.27
CA ASN A 476 7.89 -8.14 -1.15
C ASN A 476 7.15 -7.50 0.03
N ALA A 477 6.19 -8.22 0.57
CA ALA A 477 5.39 -7.88 1.73
C ALA A 477 5.28 -9.09 2.67
N GLU A 478 4.17 -9.25 3.35
CA GLU A 478 3.83 -10.39 4.20
C GLU A 478 4.93 -10.77 5.19
N GLY A 479 5.52 -9.76 5.83
CA GLY A 479 6.57 -9.95 6.84
C GLY A 479 7.96 -10.25 6.30
N THR A 480 8.12 -10.53 5.01
CA THR A 480 9.42 -10.91 4.42
C THR A 480 10.39 -9.76 4.27
N LYS A 481 9.91 -8.51 4.38
CA LYS A 481 10.71 -7.29 4.24
C LYS A 481 10.42 -6.29 5.36
N ALA A 482 11.45 -5.93 6.13
CA ALA A 482 11.30 -5.03 7.29
C ALA A 482 10.65 -3.69 6.93
N ALA A 483 11.06 -3.06 5.82
CA ALA A 483 10.49 -1.78 5.37
C ALA A 483 8.99 -1.85 5.00
N ALA A 484 8.46 -3.05 4.73
CA ALA A 484 7.05 -3.28 4.45
C ALA A 484 6.22 -3.57 5.71
N ASN A 485 6.88 -3.87 6.85
CA ASN A 485 6.18 -4.23 8.07
C ASN A 485 5.68 -2.99 8.80
N ASN A 486 4.45 -3.05 9.29
CA ASN A 486 3.89 -1.98 10.09
C ASN A 486 4.65 -1.84 11.42
N LYS A 487 4.92 -0.62 11.89
CA LYS A 487 5.66 -0.37 13.13
C LYS A 487 5.04 -1.07 14.34
N GLY A 488 3.73 -0.94 14.51
CA GLY A 488 2.98 -1.60 15.58
C GLY A 488 2.88 -3.12 15.39
N GLY A 489 3.37 -3.64 14.28
CA GLY A 489 3.14 -4.99 13.82
C GLY A 489 1.74 -5.16 13.24
N PHE A 490 1.32 -6.39 13.15
CA PHE A 490 0.04 -6.81 12.59
C PHE A 490 -0.93 -7.22 13.71
N VAL A 491 -2.13 -7.63 13.34
CA VAL A 491 -3.18 -8.03 14.28
C VAL A 491 -2.71 -9.06 15.32
N TRP A 492 -1.75 -9.93 14.97
CA TRP A 492 -1.17 -10.91 15.89
C TRP A 492 -0.26 -10.25 16.96
N ASN A 493 0.48 -9.21 16.59
CA ASN A 493 1.28 -8.43 17.55
C ASN A 493 0.36 -7.70 18.52
N LEU A 494 -0.76 -7.15 18.03
CA LEU A 494 -1.77 -6.51 18.85
C LEU A 494 -2.41 -7.54 19.79
N ALA A 495 -2.84 -8.69 19.27
CA ALA A 495 -3.40 -9.79 20.06
C ALA A 495 -2.44 -10.23 21.16
N GLN A 496 -1.16 -10.43 20.85
CA GLN A 496 -0.14 -10.81 21.84
C GLN A 496 -0.02 -9.79 22.97
N ARG A 497 0.06 -8.50 22.65
CA ARG A 497 0.17 -7.41 23.64
C ARG A 497 -1.02 -7.36 24.60
N HIS A 498 -2.21 -7.77 24.13
CA HIS A 498 -3.45 -7.75 24.90
C HIS A 498 -3.87 -9.11 25.45
N GLY A 499 -3.02 -10.14 25.34
CA GLY A 499 -3.30 -11.47 25.88
C GLY A 499 -4.41 -12.23 25.15
N VAL A 500 -4.73 -11.85 23.91
CA VAL A 500 -5.65 -12.57 23.02
C VAL A 500 -4.89 -13.70 22.34
N SER A 501 -5.36 -14.93 22.46
CA SER A 501 -4.75 -16.08 21.79
C SER A 501 -5.01 -16.06 20.28
N TYR A 502 -4.00 -16.42 19.50
CA TYR A 502 -4.07 -16.36 18.04
C TYR A 502 -3.38 -17.52 17.35
N ARG A 503 -3.78 -17.76 16.09
CA ARG A 503 -3.19 -18.78 15.21
C ARG A 503 -3.35 -18.33 13.76
N THR A 504 -2.35 -18.62 12.91
CA THR A 504 -2.42 -18.39 11.47
C THR A 504 -2.29 -19.68 10.67
N TYR A 505 -2.96 -19.70 9.53
CA TYR A 505 -2.98 -20.79 8.55
C TYR A 505 -2.71 -20.18 7.16
N GLY A 506 -1.43 -20.05 6.83
CA GLY A 506 -0.95 -19.54 5.53
C GLY A 506 -0.65 -18.04 5.47
N GLU A 507 -1.34 -17.21 6.27
CA GLU A 507 -1.04 -15.77 6.32
C GLU A 507 0.30 -15.52 7.02
N PHE A 508 1.22 -14.82 6.36
CA PHE A 508 2.57 -14.51 6.85
C PHE A 508 3.35 -15.73 7.33
N ALA A 509 3.08 -16.88 6.74
CA ALA A 509 3.72 -18.15 7.06
C ALA A 509 3.95 -18.97 5.78
N ASP A 510 4.97 -18.58 5.01
CA ASP A 510 5.34 -19.20 3.75
C ASP A 510 6.28 -20.39 3.94
N ASP A 511 6.26 -21.30 3.01
CA ASP A 511 7.14 -22.48 3.02
C ASP A 511 7.17 -23.20 4.38
N TYR A 512 6.00 -23.23 5.07
CA TYR A 512 5.86 -23.86 6.40
C TYR A 512 6.72 -23.22 7.49
N LYS A 513 6.96 -21.90 7.41
CA LYS A 513 7.73 -21.10 8.36
C LYS A 513 7.04 -19.78 8.64
N ALA A 514 7.21 -19.27 9.84
CA ALA A 514 6.76 -17.92 10.17
C ALA A 514 7.63 -16.87 9.47
N ASN A 515 7.01 -15.88 8.82
CA ASN A 515 7.74 -14.76 8.22
C ASN A 515 8.12 -13.69 9.24
N ILE A 516 7.37 -13.62 10.36
CA ILE A 516 7.58 -12.65 11.43
C ILE A 516 7.67 -13.33 12.79
N PRO A 517 8.50 -12.81 13.73
CA PRO A 517 8.76 -13.46 15.01
C PRO A 517 7.52 -13.76 15.85
N VAL A 518 6.49 -12.91 15.81
CA VAL A 518 5.25 -13.09 16.59
C VAL A 518 4.48 -14.35 16.22
N LEU A 519 4.69 -14.87 15.02
CA LEU A 519 4.05 -16.11 14.53
C LEU A 519 4.83 -17.39 14.85
N GLU A 520 6.05 -17.29 15.39
CA GLU A 520 6.80 -18.46 15.81
C GLU A 520 6.01 -19.28 16.85
N GLY A 521 5.74 -20.56 16.53
CA GLY A 521 4.87 -21.42 17.34
C GLY A 521 3.36 -21.14 17.23
N HIS A 522 2.94 -20.11 16.49
CA HIS A 522 1.55 -19.69 16.31
C HIS A 522 1.03 -19.88 14.87
N PHE A 523 1.70 -20.66 14.03
CA PHE A 523 1.24 -21.04 12.69
C PHE A 523 1.06 -22.54 12.57
N CYS A 524 0.25 -22.99 11.61
CA CYS A 524 0.08 -24.40 11.31
C CYS A 524 1.23 -24.89 10.42
N PRO A 525 2.13 -25.80 10.90
CA PRO A 525 3.36 -26.13 10.20
C PRO A 525 3.18 -27.05 8.99
N TYR A 526 1.97 -27.40 8.63
CA TYR A 526 1.62 -28.22 7.47
C TYR A 526 0.50 -27.62 6.62
N PHE A 527 0.10 -26.38 6.90
CA PHE A 527 -0.84 -25.65 6.05
C PHE A 527 -0.08 -25.04 4.88
N THR A 528 -0.60 -25.23 3.67
CA THR A 528 0.01 -24.70 2.45
C THR A 528 -0.43 -23.26 2.23
N SER A 529 0.51 -22.32 2.23
CA SER A 529 0.27 -20.91 1.89
C SER A 529 0.09 -20.72 0.38
N TRP A 530 0.90 -19.86 -0.26
CA TRP A 530 0.81 -19.62 -1.70
C TRP A 530 1.33 -20.80 -2.50
N ASP A 531 0.44 -21.58 -3.08
CA ASP A 531 0.70 -22.61 -4.08
C ASP A 531 -0.61 -22.91 -4.83
N GLU A 532 -0.78 -22.34 -5.99
CA GLU A 532 -1.96 -22.51 -6.86
C GLU A 532 -2.20 -23.96 -7.31
N THR A 533 -1.21 -24.85 -7.16
CA THR A 533 -1.35 -26.28 -7.48
C THR A 533 -2.07 -27.06 -6.39
N VAL A 534 -2.18 -26.49 -5.19
CA VAL A 534 -2.84 -27.09 -4.03
C VAL A 534 -4.26 -26.51 -3.91
N ARG A 535 -5.26 -27.39 -3.85
CA ARG A 535 -6.67 -27.02 -3.74
C ARG A 535 -7.02 -26.41 -2.38
N ASP A 536 -7.95 -25.47 -2.35
CA ASP A 536 -8.49 -24.91 -1.10
C ASP A 536 -9.27 -25.95 -0.29
N THR A 537 -9.91 -26.93 -0.92
CA THR A 537 -10.48 -28.09 -0.23
C THR A 537 -9.42 -28.93 0.48
N THR A 538 -8.18 -28.95 -0.01
CA THR A 538 -7.03 -29.54 0.70
C THR A 538 -6.60 -28.66 1.87
N ARG A 539 -6.52 -27.32 1.67
CA ARG A 539 -6.24 -26.36 2.76
C ARG A 539 -7.29 -26.44 3.87
N PHE A 540 -8.58 -26.56 3.52
CA PHE A 540 -9.64 -26.83 4.49
C PHE A 540 -9.36 -28.11 5.29
N SER A 541 -8.94 -29.19 4.64
CA SER A 541 -8.62 -30.47 5.31
C SER A 541 -7.42 -30.34 6.24
N GLN A 542 -6.40 -29.56 5.85
CA GLN A 542 -5.23 -29.24 6.69
C GLN A 542 -5.64 -28.45 7.93
N TRP A 543 -6.44 -27.39 7.75
CA TRP A 543 -7.00 -26.60 8.86
C TRP A 543 -7.84 -27.46 9.79
N ARG A 544 -8.79 -28.23 9.25
CA ARG A 544 -9.69 -29.09 10.03
C ARG A 544 -8.93 -30.05 10.93
N ARG A 545 -7.90 -30.69 10.40
CA ARG A 545 -7.04 -31.63 11.17
C ARG A 545 -6.49 -30.98 12.44
N GLU A 546 -6.01 -29.75 12.37
CA GLU A 546 -5.51 -29.04 13.55
C GLU A 546 -6.65 -28.55 14.43
N PHE A 547 -7.69 -27.99 13.85
CA PHE A 547 -8.87 -27.50 14.55
C PHE A 547 -9.51 -28.60 15.44
N ASP A 548 -9.67 -29.80 14.92
CA ASP A 548 -10.19 -30.95 15.69
C ASP A 548 -9.34 -31.22 16.93
N SER A 549 -8.03 -31.19 16.81
CA SER A 549 -7.10 -31.34 17.92
C SER A 549 -7.22 -30.22 18.95
N LEU A 550 -7.33 -28.97 18.48
CA LEU A 550 -7.47 -27.81 19.36
C LEU A 550 -8.84 -27.82 20.06
N LEU A 551 -9.90 -28.18 19.35
CA LEU A 551 -11.26 -28.27 19.91
C LEU A 551 -11.34 -29.33 20.99
N ALA A 552 -10.76 -30.52 20.77
CA ALA A 552 -10.72 -31.61 21.76
C ALA A 552 -9.96 -31.19 23.03
N LYS A 553 -8.93 -30.34 22.90
CA LYS A 553 -8.16 -29.78 24.00
C LYS A 553 -8.80 -28.56 24.65
N LYS A 554 -9.91 -28.05 24.12
CA LYS A 554 -10.52 -26.77 24.50
C LYS A 554 -9.54 -25.59 24.38
N ALA A 555 -8.73 -25.62 23.35
CA ALA A 555 -7.61 -24.69 23.12
C ALA A 555 -7.75 -23.92 21.79
N VAL A 556 -8.97 -23.85 21.23
CA VAL A 556 -9.21 -23.05 19.99
C VAL A 556 -8.87 -21.59 20.29
N PRO A 557 -7.97 -20.96 19.52
CA PRO A 557 -7.60 -19.57 19.71
C PRO A 557 -8.78 -18.61 19.53
N GLN A 558 -8.67 -17.43 20.15
CA GLN A 558 -9.67 -16.36 20.00
C GLN A 558 -9.62 -15.73 18.62
N LEU A 559 -8.42 -15.57 18.04
CA LEU A 559 -8.22 -15.06 16.67
C LEU A 559 -7.57 -16.17 15.82
N ASN A 560 -8.20 -16.47 14.69
CA ASN A 560 -7.70 -17.44 13.70
C ASN A 560 -7.71 -16.79 12.33
N THR A 561 -6.55 -16.67 11.70
CA THR A 561 -6.40 -16.11 10.34
C THR A 561 -6.09 -17.22 9.36
N LEU A 562 -6.74 -17.23 8.20
CA LEU A 562 -6.61 -18.25 7.17
C LEU A 562 -6.48 -17.64 5.79
N ARG A 563 -5.86 -18.39 4.89
CA ARG A 563 -5.75 -18.03 3.47
C ARG A 563 -6.38 -19.09 2.57
N PHE A 564 -7.28 -18.69 1.67
CA PHE A 564 -7.84 -19.51 0.59
C PHE A 564 -7.64 -18.77 -0.73
N ILE A 565 -6.79 -19.30 -1.62
CA ILE A 565 -6.25 -18.55 -2.76
C ILE A 565 -6.76 -18.98 -4.15
N ASN A 566 -7.47 -20.11 -4.26
CA ASN A 566 -7.73 -20.71 -5.59
C ASN A 566 -8.69 -19.91 -6.46
N ASP A 567 -9.39 -18.92 -5.91
CA ASP A 567 -10.17 -18.00 -6.74
C ASP A 567 -9.29 -17.02 -7.53
N HIS A 568 -7.99 -16.85 -7.20
CA HIS A 568 -7.02 -16.19 -8.06
C HIS A 568 -6.95 -16.82 -9.45
N THR A 569 -6.90 -18.12 -9.55
CA THR A 569 -6.76 -18.94 -10.76
C THR A 569 -5.39 -18.78 -11.46
N GLU A 570 -5.04 -19.73 -12.32
CA GLU A 570 -3.91 -19.63 -13.25
C GLU A 570 -4.38 -19.34 -14.70
N GLY A 571 -5.56 -18.71 -14.84
CA GLY A 571 -6.16 -18.39 -16.12
C GLY A 571 -6.40 -19.65 -16.98
N THR A 572 -5.91 -19.62 -18.21
CA THR A 572 -6.05 -20.73 -19.17
C THR A 572 -4.74 -21.50 -19.39
N SER A 573 -3.84 -21.54 -18.39
CA SER A 573 -2.57 -22.26 -18.45
C SER A 573 -2.81 -23.76 -18.68
N ILE A 574 -2.13 -24.34 -19.68
CA ILE A 574 -2.35 -25.73 -20.11
C ILE A 574 -2.01 -26.71 -18.99
N GLY A 575 -2.89 -27.68 -18.77
CA GLY A 575 -2.75 -28.72 -17.75
C GLY A 575 -3.15 -28.26 -16.33
N ARG A 576 -3.38 -26.98 -16.12
CA ARG A 576 -3.92 -26.41 -14.88
C ARG A 576 -5.45 -26.48 -14.88
N PRO A 577 -6.10 -26.46 -13.71
CA PRO A 577 -7.56 -26.37 -13.63
C PRO A 577 -8.10 -25.20 -14.44
N THR A 578 -9.31 -25.33 -14.98
CA THR A 578 -9.97 -24.19 -15.61
C THR A 578 -10.32 -23.11 -14.57
N PRO A 579 -10.52 -21.84 -14.96
CA PRO A 579 -10.97 -20.81 -14.02
C PRO A 579 -12.22 -21.21 -13.25
N PHE A 580 -13.15 -21.93 -13.88
CA PHE A 580 -14.36 -22.44 -13.21
C PHE A 580 -14.03 -23.50 -12.15
N ALA A 581 -13.12 -24.42 -12.45
CA ALA A 581 -12.71 -25.46 -11.51
C ALA A 581 -11.96 -24.88 -10.30
N HIS A 582 -11.09 -23.89 -10.51
CA HIS A 582 -10.38 -23.19 -9.44
C HIS A 582 -11.35 -22.45 -8.50
N VAL A 583 -12.21 -21.60 -9.04
CA VAL A 583 -13.15 -20.80 -8.24
C VAL A 583 -14.19 -21.69 -7.54
N ALA A 584 -14.66 -22.77 -8.20
CA ALA A 584 -15.59 -23.71 -7.57
C ALA A 584 -14.95 -24.53 -6.46
N ASP A 585 -13.64 -24.81 -6.51
CA ASP A 585 -12.91 -25.46 -5.40
C ASP A 585 -12.77 -24.52 -4.20
N ASN A 586 -12.45 -23.24 -4.42
CA ASN A 586 -12.45 -22.22 -3.39
C ASN A 586 -13.85 -22.06 -2.74
N ASP A 587 -14.91 -21.97 -3.56
CA ASP A 587 -16.29 -21.90 -3.07
C ASP A 587 -16.66 -23.08 -2.19
N LEU A 588 -16.30 -24.30 -2.61
CA LEU A 588 -16.57 -25.51 -1.85
C LEU A 588 -15.80 -25.51 -0.52
N ALA A 589 -14.54 -25.07 -0.53
CA ALA A 589 -13.73 -24.98 0.69
C ALA A 589 -14.34 -24.01 1.70
N VAL A 590 -14.79 -22.83 1.25
CA VAL A 590 -15.50 -21.85 2.07
C VAL A 590 -16.78 -22.44 2.65
N GLY A 591 -17.59 -23.12 1.82
CA GLY A 591 -18.82 -23.78 2.26
C GLY A 591 -18.57 -24.84 3.33
N LEU A 592 -17.60 -25.73 3.11
CA LEU A 592 -17.19 -26.76 4.05
C LEU A 592 -16.69 -26.18 5.37
N PHE A 593 -15.93 -25.09 5.30
CA PHE A 593 -15.41 -24.41 6.48
C PHE A 593 -16.53 -23.86 7.37
N VAL A 594 -17.48 -23.12 6.77
CA VAL A 594 -18.61 -22.55 7.52
C VAL A 594 -19.53 -23.66 8.05
N GLU A 595 -19.80 -24.69 7.27
CA GLU A 595 -20.57 -25.85 7.72
C GLU A 595 -19.93 -26.50 8.94
N TYR A 596 -18.62 -26.75 8.86
CA TYR A 596 -17.89 -27.44 9.91
C TYR A 596 -17.92 -26.65 11.23
N LEU A 597 -17.68 -25.35 11.17
CA LEU A 597 -17.76 -24.47 12.34
C LEU A 597 -19.21 -24.35 12.85
N SER A 598 -20.21 -24.28 11.98
CA SER A 598 -21.61 -24.14 12.39
C SER A 598 -22.16 -25.38 13.14
N LYS A 599 -21.53 -26.55 12.92
CA LYS A 599 -21.81 -27.79 13.64
C LYS A 599 -20.98 -27.97 14.92
N SER A 600 -20.01 -27.10 15.15
CA SER A 600 -19.12 -27.20 16.30
C SER A 600 -19.77 -26.67 17.61
N PRO A 601 -19.34 -27.12 18.78
CA PRO A 601 -19.86 -26.64 20.07
C PRO A 601 -19.55 -25.17 20.34
N ILE A 602 -18.61 -24.55 19.62
CA ILE A 602 -18.24 -23.12 19.79
C ILE A 602 -19.05 -22.19 18.88
N TRP A 603 -19.94 -22.71 18.04
CA TRP A 603 -20.69 -21.92 17.06
C TRP A 603 -21.41 -20.70 17.64
N LYS A 604 -22.03 -20.86 18.80
CA LYS A 604 -22.74 -19.78 19.49
C LYS A 604 -21.84 -18.60 19.89
N GLU A 605 -20.53 -18.80 19.96
CA GLU A 605 -19.53 -17.82 20.38
C GLU A 605 -18.56 -17.48 19.23
N THR A 606 -18.93 -17.83 17.99
CA THR A 606 -18.08 -17.68 16.81
C THR A 606 -18.62 -16.64 15.84
N ALA A 607 -17.70 -15.83 15.29
CA ALA A 607 -17.93 -15.04 14.08
C ALA A 607 -16.86 -15.40 13.05
N ILE A 608 -17.27 -15.54 11.79
CA ILE A 608 -16.44 -15.80 10.62
C ILE A 608 -16.51 -14.56 9.72
N PHE A 609 -15.37 -14.04 9.35
CA PHE A 609 -15.21 -12.94 8.41
C PHE A 609 -14.42 -13.44 7.21
N ILE A 610 -14.86 -13.15 6.01
CA ILE A 610 -14.23 -13.57 4.76
C ILE A 610 -14.15 -12.35 3.86
N VAL A 611 -12.97 -12.06 3.29
CA VAL A 611 -12.73 -10.91 2.44
C VAL A 611 -11.69 -11.27 1.37
N GLU A 612 -11.70 -10.57 0.25
CA GLU A 612 -10.57 -10.57 -0.68
C GLU A 612 -9.48 -9.61 -0.17
N ASP A 613 -8.22 -9.88 -0.46
CA ASP A 613 -7.09 -8.98 -0.15
C ASP A 613 -7.12 -7.73 -1.04
N ASP A 614 -7.30 -7.94 -2.35
CA ASP A 614 -7.60 -6.92 -3.34
C ASP A 614 -8.70 -7.40 -4.30
N ALA A 615 -9.11 -6.59 -5.26
CA ALA A 615 -10.11 -6.95 -6.27
C ALA A 615 -9.49 -7.13 -7.67
N GLN A 616 -8.16 -7.17 -7.77
CA GLN A 616 -7.37 -7.40 -8.98
C GLN A 616 -7.78 -6.55 -10.19
N ASN A 617 -8.32 -5.36 -9.95
CA ASN A 617 -8.84 -4.48 -11.01
C ASN A 617 -9.80 -5.19 -11.99
N GLY A 618 -10.60 -6.12 -11.48
CA GLY A 618 -11.65 -6.79 -12.23
C GLY A 618 -12.77 -5.82 -12.60
N PRO A 619 -13.62 -6.16 -13.59
CA PRO A 619 -14.75 -5.32 -13.94
C PRO A 619 -15.79 -5.31 -12.82
N ASP A 620 -16.23 -4.10 -12.46
CA ASP A 620 -17.33 -3.83 -11.54
C ASP A 620 -18.04 -2.55 -12.01
N HIS A 621 -19.39 -2.50 -11.92
CA HIS A 621 -20.12 -1.34 -12.45
C HIS A 621 -20.07 -0.11 -11.54
N VAL A 622 -19.67 -0.29 -10.27
CA VAL A 622 -19.52 0.79 -9.30
C VAL A 622 -18.06 1.21 -9.21
N ASP A 623 -17.19 0.30 -8.71
CA ASP A 623 -15.77 0.58 -8.50
C ASP A 623 -14.98 -0.72 -8.50
N ALA A 624 -13.81 -0.73 -9.13
CA ALA A 624 -12.95 -1.92 -9.24
C ALA A 624 -12.32 -2.36 -7.90
N HIS A 625 -12.48 -1.57 -6.81
CA HIS A 625 -12.15 -2.01 -5.45
C HIS A 625 -13.36 -2.63 -4.72
N ARG A 626 -14.57 -2.58 -5.32
CA ARG A 626 -15.73 -3.23 -4.72
C ARG A 626 -15.60 -4.74 -4.84
N THR A 627 -15.64 -5.42 -3.70
CA THR A 627 -15.30 -6.84 -3.62
C THR A 627 -16.37 -7.66 -2.92
N THR A 628 -16.20 -8.98 -2.94
CA THR A 628 -17.01 -9.91 -2.16
C THR A 628 -16.55 -9.90 -0.70
N ALA A 629 -17.51 -9.85 0.22
CA ALA A 629 -17.25 -10.00 1.64
C ALA A 629 -18.38 -10.78 2.29
N TYR A 630 -18.03 -11.63 3.26
CA TYR A 630 -19.00 -12.50 3.91
C TYR A 630 -18.84 -12.46 5.42
N VAL A 631 -19.95 -12.52 6.12
CA VAL A 631 -19.99 -12.63 7.58
C VAL A 631 -20.93 -13.76 7.96
N ALA A 632 -20.46 -14.71 8.78
CA ALA A 632 -21.27 -15.81 9.26
C ALA A 632 -21.05 -16.01 10.78
N GLY A 633 -22.05 -16.50 11.48
CA GLY A 633 -21.96 -16.74 12.93
C GLY A 633 -23.33 -16.77 13.60
N GLY A 634 -23.36 -17.20 14.85
CA GLY A 634 -24.61 -17.29 15.62
C GLY A 634 -25.30 -15.94 15.81
N PHE A 635 -24.53 -14.86 15.93
CA PHE A 635 -25.05 -13.49 16.10
C PHE A 635 -25.17 -12.69 14.79
N VAL A 636 -24.84 -13.28 13.65
CA VAL A 636 -25.00 -12.61 12.34
C VAL A 636 -26.46 -12.67 11.91
N LYS A 637 -26.99 -11.55 11.40
CA LYS A 637 -28.37 -11.48 10.87
C LYS A 637 -28.60 -12.51 9.77
N ARG A 638 -29.87 -12.88 9.57
CA ARG A 638 -30.30 -13.82 8.57
C ARG A 638 -31.09 -13.14 7.47
N GLY A 639 -30.77 -13.48 6.21
CA GLY A 639 -31.48 -12.99 5.02
C GLY A 639 -31.52 -11.45 4.95
N PHE A 640 -30.44 -10.81 5.33
CA PHE A 640 -30.36 -9.35 5.42
C PHE A 640 -29.44 -8.78 4.33
N VAL A 641 -29.86 -7.68 3.72
CA VAL A 641 -28.99 -6.91 2.80
C VAL A 641 -28.50 -5.66 3.52
N ASP A 642 -27.21 -5.49 3.62
CA ASP A 642 -26.57 -4.33 4.22
C ASP A 642 -25.87 -3.49 3.15
N HIS A 643 -26.48 -2.35 2.81
CA HIS A 643 -25.96 -1.39 1.83
C HIS A 643 -24.99 -0.38 2.44
N THR A 644 -24.64 -0.53 3.72
CA THR A 644 -23.68 0.39 4.36
C THR A 644 -22.32 0.27 3.67
N PRO A 645 -21.66 1.41 3.35
CA PRO A 645 -20.32 1.37 2.83
C PRO A 645 -19.34 0.89 3.91
N TYR A 646 -18.73 -0.24 3.66
CA TYR A 646 -17.69 -0.83 4.50
C TYR A 646 -16.41 -1.03 3.69
N SER A 647 -15.30 -1.18 4.40
CA SER A 647 -14.04 -1.58 3.79
C SER A 647 -13.31 -2.64 4.64
N THR A 648 -12.17 -3.09 4.19
CA THR A 648 -11.30 -4.02 4.91
C THR A 648 -11.05 -3.52 6.35
N THR A 649 -10.77 -2.21 6.53
CA THR A 649 -10.60 -1.62 7.87
C THR A 649 -11.88 -1.60 8.71
N SER A 650 -13.06 -1.57 8.10
CA SER A 650 -14.33 -1.73 8.82
C SER A 650 -14.48 -3.14 9.42
N MET A 651 -14.04 -4.16 8.66
CA MET A 651 -14.04 -5.55 9.11
C MET A 651 -13.03 -5.75 10.25
N LEU A 652 -11.81 -5.22 10.11
CA LEU A 652 -10.79 -5.23 11.16
C LEU A 652 -11.30 -4.57 12.44
N ARG A 653 -11.87 -3.36 12.34
CA ARG A 653 -12.43 -2.65 13.51
C ARG A 653 -13.49 -3.46 14.22
N THR A 654 -14.32 -4.18 13.47
CA THR A 654 -15.34 -5.06 14.03
C THR A 654 -14.73 -6.21 14.83
N MET A 655 -13.70 -6.86 14.28
CA MET A 655 -12.98 -7.95 14.94
C MET A 655 -12.24 -7.47 16.20
N GLU A 656 -11.59 -6.32 16.13
CA GLU A 656 -10.92 -5.69 17.27
C GLU A 656 -11.88 -5.44 18.43
N LEU A 657 -13.03 -4.83 18.14
CA LEU A 657 -14.06 -4.59 19.17
C LEU A 657 -14.58 -5.90 19.80
N ILE A 658 -14.82 -6.94 18.99
CA ILE A 658 -15.19 -8.28 19.49
C ILE A 658 -14.14 -8.83 20.44
N LEU A 659 -12.85 -8.69 20.10
CA LEU A 659 -11.73 -9.22 20.85
C LEU A 659 -11.25 -8.30 21.98
N GLY A 660 -11.87 -7.12 22.13
CA GLY A 660 -11.51 -6.12 23.14
C GLY A 660 -10.21 -5.37 22.84
N LEU A 661 -9.77 -5.38 21.57
CA LEU A 661 -8.53 -4.78 21.11
C LEU A 661 -8.73 -3.31 20.72
N PRO A 662 -7.74 -2.43 20.98
CA PRO A 662 -7.71 -1.09 20.40
C PRO A 662 -7.41 -1.16 18.90
N PRO A 663 -7.60 -0.06 18.12
CA PRO A 663 -7.22 -0.03 16.72
C PRO A 663 -5.71 -0.07 16.53
N MET A 664 -5.27 -0.59 15.38
CA MET A 664 -3.86 -0.66 14.97
C MET A 664 -3.37 0.65 14.35
N SER A 665 -4.25 1.39 13.68
CA SER A 665 -3.93 2.57 12.91
C SER A 665 -4.99 3.67 13.06
N GLN A 666 -4.76 4.81 12.44
CA GLN A 666 -5.77 5.88 12.33
C GLN A 666 -6.93 5.47 11.41
N TYR A 667 -6.72 4.52 10.50
CA TYR A 667 -7.71 4.09 9.50
C TYR A 667 -8.78 3.21 10.12
N ASP A 668 -8.42 2.13 10.81
CA ASP A 668 -9.39 1.26 11.48
C ASP A 668 -10.03 1.96 12.67
N ALA A 669 -9.30 2.86 13.38
CA ALA A 669 -9.91 3.75 14.38
C ALA A 669 -11.05 4.59 13.80
N ALA A 670 -10.89 5.10 12.57
CA ALA A 670 -11.88 5.92 11.88
C ALA A 670 -13.01 5.11 11.25
N ALA A 671 -12.77 3.83 10.97
CA ALA A 671 -13.67 2.97 10.21
C ALA A 671 -15.02 2.74 10.92
N THR A 672 -16.06 2.54 10.12
CA THR A 672 -17.40 2.19 10.63
C THR A 672 -17.46 0.69 10.91
N PRO A 673 -17.66 0.24 12.17
CA PRO A 673 -17.84 -1.18 12.47
C PRO A 673 -19.12 -1.75 11.84
N MET A 674 -19.11 -3.04 11.56
CA MET A 674 -20.20 -3.74 10.86
C MET A 674 -21.35 -4.17 11.78
N TRP A 675 -21.64 -3.42 12.83
CA TRP A 675 -22.65 -3.76 13.83
C TRP A 675 -24.07 -3.95 13.24
N ARG A 676 -24.38 -3.30 12.10
CA ARG A 676 -25.66 -3.45 11.40
C ARG A 676 -25.89 -4.85 10.87
N SER A 677 -24.83 -5.57 10.55
CA SER A 677 -24.86 -6.97 10.09
C SER A 677 -25.10 -7.97 11.24
N PHE A 678 -25.12 -7.53 12.48
CA PHE A 678 -25.26 -8.39 13.65
C PHE A 678 -26.62 -8.20 14.36
N SER A 679 -27.06 -9.27 15.05
CA SER A 679 -28.29 -9.32 15.83
C SER A 679 -28.01 -9.45 17.33
N LYS A 680 -28.87 -8.85 18.16
CA LYS A 680 -28.81 -8.99 19.63
C LYS A 680 -29.14 -10.39 20.11
N THR A 681 -29.92 -11.12 19.33
CA THR A 681 -30.35 -12.49 19.64
C THR A 681 -29.67 -13.45 18.64
N PRO A 682 -28.98 -14.49 19.13
CA PRO A 682 -28.32 -15.44 18.26
C PRO A 682 -29.33 -16.37 17.56
N ASP A 683 -29.06 -16.68 16.29
CA ASP A 683 -29.67 -17.78 15.55
C ASP A 683 -28.58 -18.84 15.30
N LEU A 684 -28.75 -20.00 15.91
CA LEU A 684 -27.78 -21.09 15.88
C LEU A 684 -28.06 -22.12 14.76
N SER A 685 -28.90 -21.75 13.80
CA SER A 685 -29.16 -22.60 12.62
C SER A 685 -27.84 -22.93 11.90
N VAL A 686 -27.67 -24.21 11.59
CA VAL A 686 -26.48 -24.73 10.92
C VAL A 686 -26.48 -24.31 9.46
N PHE A 687 -25.30 -23.99 8.94
CA PHE A 687 -25.09 -23.85 7.52
C PHE A 687 -24.84 -25.24 6.90
N HIS A 688 -25.36 -25.47 5.71
CA HIS A 688 -25.13 -26.71 4.95
C HIS A 688 -24.42 -26.38 3.65
N SER A 689 -23.22 -26.91 3.49
CA SER A 689 -22.45 -26.75 2.26
C SER A 689 -23.12 -27.46 1.09
N LEU A 690 -23.01 -26.86 -0.07
CA LEU A 690 -23.51 -27.40 -1.33
C LEU A 690 -22.36 -28.03 -2.11
N PRO A 691 -22.59 -29.16 -2.79
CA PRO A 691 -21.54 -29.73 -3.64
C PRO A 691 -21.24 -28.80 -4.82
N ALA A 692 -20.02 -28.86 -5.32
CA ALA A 692 -19.64 -28.18 -6.54
C ALA A 692 -20.54 -28.66 -7.69
N ARG A 693 -20.99 -27.74 -8.54
CA ARG A 693 -21.87 -28.02 -9.68
C ARG A 693 -21.09 -28.16 -10.98
N VAL A 694 -19.76 -28.04 -10.93
CA VAL A 694 -18.84 -28.24 -12.06
C VAL A 694 -17.75 -29.24 -11.66
N ASP A 695 -17.13 -29.86 -12.68
CA ASP A 695 -16.02 -30.78 -12.40
C ASP A 695 -14.77 -30.04 -11.93
N LEU A 696 -14.41 -30.28 -10.68
CA LEU A 696 -13.20 -29.70 -10.09
C LEU A 696 -11.90 -30.24 -10.71
N ASN A 697 -11.94 -31.30 -11.50
CA ASN A 697 -10.79 -31.85 -12.22
C ASN A 697 -10.69 -31.35 -13.67
N ASP A 698 -11.62 -30.49 -14.10
CA ASP A 698 -11.58 -29.93 -15.45
C ASP A 698 -10.33 -29.08 -15.64
N LYS A 699 -9.59 -29.36 -16.72
CA LYS A 699 -8.29 -28.74 -17.01
C LYS A 699 -8.27 -28.04 -18.35
N ASN A 700 -7.50 -26.99 -18.42
CA ASN A 700 -7.22 -26.29 -19.66
C ASN A 700 -6.42 -27.18 -20.62
N VAL A 701 -7.00 -27.53 -21.76
CA VAL A 701 -6.38 -28.37 -22.80
C VAL A 701 -6.25 -27.66 -24.15
N LYS A 702 -6.97 -26.56 -24.34
CA LYS A 702 -7.01 -25.84 -25.62
C LYS A 702 -5.79 -24.94 -25.79
N VAL A 703 -4.97 -25.20 -26.80
CA VAL A 703 -3.84 -24.35 -27.17
C VAL A 703 -4.32 -23.21 -28.07
N ASN A 704 -4.36 -22.00 -27.55
CA ASN A 704 -4.76 -20.78 -28.28
C ASN A 704 -3.96 -19.55 -27.79
N ALA A 705 -4.34 -18.36 -28.21
CA ALA A 705 -3.66 -17.12 -27.79
C ALA A 705 -3.78 -16.87 -26.27
N LEU A 706 -4.93 -17.19 -25.67
CA LEU A 706 -5.17 -17.01 -24.24
C LEU A 706 -4.30 -17.94 -23.39
N SER A 707 -4.21 -19.24 -23.77
CA SER A 707 -3.39 -20.19 -23.03
C SER A 707 -1.89 -19.85 -23.14
N LYS A 708 -1.43 -19.42 -24.31
CA LYS A 708 -0.06 -18.93 -24.48
C LYS A 708 0.22 -17.69 -23.62
N LYS A 709 -0.74 -16.79 -23.52
CA LYS A 709 -0.63 -15.62 -22.67
C LYS A 709 -0.59 -16.01 -21.20
N SER A 710 -1.50 -16.88 -20.71
CA SER A 710 -1.49 -17.39 -19.35
C SER A 710 -0.19 -18.06 -18.97
N MET A 711 0.36 -18.91 -19.86
CA MET A 711 1.65 -19.58 -19.64
C MET A 711 2.85 -18.61 -19.62
N SER A 712 2.70 -17.37 -20.04
CA SER A 712 3.75 -16.36 -19.97
C SER A 712 3.74 -15.56 -18.66
N PHE A 713 2.72 -15.73 -17.82
CA PHE A 713 2.62 -15.11 -16.52
C PHE A 713 3.44 -15.88 -15.47
N ASP A 714 3.91 -15.17 -14.46
CA ASP A 714 4.66 -15.74 -13.34
C ASP A 714 3.72 -15.85 -12.12
N PHE A 715 3.15 -17.03 -11.92
CA PHE A 715 2.29 -17.32 -10.77
C PHE A 715 3.05 -17.85 -9.54
N SER A 716 4.37 -17.75 -9.52
CA SER A 716 5.17 -18.27 -8.41
C SER A 716 5.07 -17.46 -7.12
N LYS A 717 4.54 -16.24 -7.21
CA LYS A 717 4.20 -15.35 -6.09
C LYS A 717 3.11 -14.38 -6.51
N GLU A 718 2.47 -13.80 -5.51
CA GLU A 718 1.52 -12.69 -5.65
C GLU A 718 2.17 -11.50 -6.38
N ASP A 719 1.38 -10.65 -7.00
CA ASP A 719 1.79 -9.39 -7.64
C ASP A 719 2.84 -9.49 -8.77
N ARG A 720 3.13 -10.70 -9.27
CA ARG A 720 4.02 -10.87 -10.43
C ARG A 720 3.30 -10.86 -11.76
N VAL A 721 1.99 -11.03 -11.73
CA VAL A 721 1.13 -10.95 -12.90
C VAL A 721 0.56 -9.53 -13.02
N ASN A 722 0.38 -9.04 -14.25
CA ASN A 722 -0.31 -7.77 -14.47
C ASN A 722 -1.83 -8.01 -14.42
N ASP A 723 -2.52 -7.41 -13.45
CA ASP A 723 -3.95 -7.63 -13.18
C ASP A 723 -4.84 -7.38 -14.37
N LEU A 724 -4.66 -6.26 -15.05
CA LEU A 724 -5.54 -5.89 -16.15
C LEU A 724 -5.41 -6.87 -17.32
N GLU A 725 -4.19 -7.32 -17.63
CA GLU A 725 -3.97 -8.33 -18.67
C GLU A 725 -4.51 -9.69 -18.22
N PHE A 726 -4.38 -10.02 -16.96
CA PHE A 726 -4.87 -11.26 -16.40
C PHE A 726 -6.40 -11.28 -16.31
N SER A 727 -7.01 -10.20 -15.82
CA SER A 727 -8.47 -10.03 -15.83
C SER A 727 -9.05 -10.11 -17.25
N GLU A 728 -8.37 -9.56 -18.27
CA GLU A 728 -8.79 -9.70 -19.68
C GLU A 728 -8.72 -11.15 -20.16
N VAL A 729 -7.70 -11.91 -19.75
CA VAL A 729 -7.60 -13.34 -20.07
C VAL A 729 -8.75 -14.12 -19.46
N ILE A 730 -9.05 -13.90 -18.18
CA ILE A 730 -10.16 -14.56 -17.48
C ILE A 730 -11.49 -14.19 -18.14
N TRP A 731 -11.71 -12.89 -18.41
CA TRP A 731 -12.92 -12.42 -19.11
C TRP A 731 -13.13 -13.14 -20.43
N LYS A 732 -12.11 -13.16 -21.29
CA LYS A 732 -12.19 -13.81 -22.60
C LYS A 732 -12.33 -15.33 -22.53
N ALA A 733 -11.76 -15.95 -21.50
CA ALA A 733 -11.92 -17.38 -21.27
C ALA A 733 -13.39 -17.75 -20.98
N ILE A 734 -14.13 -16.87 -20.30
CA ILE A 734 -15.50 -17.11 -19.84
C ILE A 734 -16.53 -16.52 -20.81
N LYS A 735 -16.37 -15.27 -21.24
CA LYS A 735 -17.31 -14.54 -22.10
C LYS A 735 -17.05 -14.77 -23.61
N GLY A 736 -16.00 -15.51 -23.95
CA GLY A 736 -15.62 -15.80 -25.34
C GLY A 736 -14.38 -15.01 -25.79
N GLU A 737 -13.55 -15.68 -26.62
CA GLU A 737 -12.23 -15.19 -27.05
C GLU A 737 -12.25 -13.81 -27.76
N HIS A 738 -13.39 -13.48 -28.39
CA HIS A 738 -13.60 -12.22 -29.10
C HIS A 738 -14.36 -11.16 -28.29
N SER A 739 -14.73 -11.48 -27.05
CA SER A 739 -15.41 -10.52 -26.18
C SER A 739 -14.46 -9.42 -25.70
N THR A 740 -15.01 -8.23 -25.47
CA THR A 740 -14.24 -7.10 -24.92
C THR A 740 -14.56 -6.97 -23.45
N MET A 741 -13.53 -7.07 -22.60
CA MET A 741 -13.69 -6.79 -21.17
C MET A 741 -14.02 -5.30 -20.97
N PRO A 742 -15.07 -4.95 -20.21
CA PRO A 742 -15.31 -3.57 -19.81
C PRO A 742 -14.11 -3.00 -19.05
N ALA A 743 -13.83 -1.72 -19.24
CA ALA A 743 -12.77 -1.07 -18.48
C ALA A 743 -13.14 -1.02 -16.98
N PRO A 744 -12.17 -1.24 -16.08
CA PRO A 744 -12.38 -1.06 -14.64
C PRO A 744 -12.90 0.34 -14.34
N ARG A 745 -13.84 0.48 -13.41
CA ARG A 745 -14.45 1.75 -13.00
C ARG A 745 -13.92 2.19 -11.65
N ARG A 746 -13.95 3.50 -11.42
CA ARG A 746 -13.71 4.12 -10.13
C ARG A 746 -14.73 5.25 -9.96
N SER A 747 -15.74 5.05 -9.13
CA SER A 747 -16.81 6.03 -8.97
C SER A 747 -17.54 5.99 -7.63
N ALA A 748 -17.28 5.03 -6.76
CA ALA A 748 -18.06 4.81 -5.54
C ALA A 748 -18.18 6.05 -4.64
N PHE A 749 -17.11 6.80 -4.48
CA PHE A 749 -17.02 7.96 -3.60
C PHE A 749 -16.68 9.26 -4.34
N VAL A 750 -16.83 9.27 -5.65
CA VAL A 750 -16.49 10.39 -6.51
C VAL A 750 -17.76 11.03 -7.06
N ARG A 751 -17.91 12.34 -6.90
CA ARG A 751 -18.96 13.07 -7.61
C ARG A 751 -18.63 13.08 -9.11
N THR A 752 -19.51 12.49 -9.90
CA THR A 752 -19.51 12.69 -11.35
C THR A 752 -19.85 14.16 -11.62
N ILE A 753 -18.97 14.85 -12.30
CA ILE A 753 -19.33 16.12 -12.92
C ILE A 753 -20.19 15.73 -14.12
N GLU A 754 -21.49 15.93 -14.03
CA GLU A 754 -22.33 15.87 -15.21
C GLU A 754 -21.75 16.88 -16.21
N SER A 755 -21.26 16.41 -17.34
CA SER A 755 -20.90 17.29 -18.43
C SER A 755 -22.20 17.93 -18.90
N ASP A 756 -22.33 19.24 -18.70
CA ASP A 756 -23.30 20.05 -19.44
C ASP A 756 -22.90 20.00 -20.92
N GLU A 757 -23.12 18.88 -21.57
CA GLU A 757 -23.20 18.79 -23.02
C GLU A 757 -24.61 19.19 -23.41
N LYS A 758 -24.79 20.46 -23.64
CA LYS A 758 -25.81 20.98 -24.55
C LYS A 758 -25.18 21.32 -25.89
#